data_59ac84ad43787a23beba254dfb52753e
#
_entry.id   59ac84ad43787a23beba254dfb52753e
#
_cell.length_a   1.000
_cell.length_b   1.000
_cell.length_c   1.000
_cell.angle_alpha   90.00
_cell.angle_beta   90.00
_cell.angle_gamma   90.00
#
_symmetry.space_group_name_H-M   'P 1'
#
loop_
_entity.id
_entity.type
_entity.pdbx_description
1 polymer ?
#
loop_
_entity_poly.entity_id
_entity_poly.type
_entity_poly.pdbx_seq_one_letter_code
_entity_poly.pdbx_strand_id
1 'polypeptide(L)'
;MENRFRIIAYRSLIPDGIVVDSPQYLSISSRQKKMLGKGWLYFYDGYVVEEKDNSIFLSIDDHIDDDALLFHISEKTTVSISAVVGENGSGKSSLVDMIIRIMNNVSAAAFGEEYNNDTSEHLFFIDDVYGCLLCFVDGCYYLIEVAGRSVKIGRFDSADGKLLLLDIHKREILTENEKVVYSEPIGYKKPNIIKLKKLFYTVVYNYSMYSFNFHDYYNERTLQNRWNKADFNEKVDKEDNVWLKGLFHKNDGYMVPIVLNPMREGGLINVPKENKLAKERQLSLLMYRVVGPDGVISYPLRTINKNKVIIGIKLESKNTEYTNTYILKNLGYKESDFKAKFKVIKDEICSFWRSAWKIPRPKKYDANVRKAWNYVVYKTLKICSTYDTHCSVIAELQNKRYNRWRLECKLFPLFMDESHITVKLRRTLAYLKYGIYGKSDYTYYMNHIEGEMYRVMKRADKLPFMYGDPFDFHADEKKTITLTTQDLLPPPIFRFSFVMMEKEKINDNHLISDEFLFEGLSSGERQVAYSISNFMYHLVNIDSVHECKDSKPGRRVRYHNVFAIFDEVELYFHPDLQRRYLDLLLASLQNAHFKNITGINIMMVTHSPFVLSDLPKTNILFLGDSNKSDIKETFCSNIHEMLSSSFFMDYSIGEIGRIAIEEIVSLYNSKQNQEKYEYRKNKFTTNRQKYRYVARHIDDEFLSKYINGTLEELEREFDVNASIEEEIAALNERIRGLEAKLHKGKKK
;
A
#
# COMPACT_ATOMS: atom_id res chain seq x y z
N MET A 1 -27.14 4.86 -7.06
CA MET A 1 -26.26 6.04 -7.04
C MET A 1 -25.85 6.51 -5.64
N GLU A 2 -26.59 6.20 -4.59
CA GLU A 2 -26.36 6.75 -3.24
C GLU A 2 -25.05 6.34 -2.55
N ASN A 3 -24.46 5.20 -2.88
CA ASN A 3 -23.28 4.66 -2.16
C ASN A 3 -21.94 4.83 -2.89
N ARG A 4 -21.82 5.76 -3.82
CA ARG A 4 -20.55 6.01 -4.52
C ARG A 4 -19.60 6.81 -3.66
N PHE A 5 -18.32 6.47 -3.79
CA PHE A 5 -17.23 7.25 -3.21
C PHE A 5 -16.17 7.55 -4.28
N ARG A 6 -15.82 8.83 -4.43
CA ARG A 6 -14.79 9.30 -5.38
C ARG A 6 -14.02 10.48 -4.81
N ILE A 7 -12.71 10.48 -4.98
CA ILE A 7 -11.90 11.69 -4.93
C ILE A 7 -11.89 12.24 -6.36
N ILE A 8 -12.53 13.38 -6.56
CA ILE A 8 -12.86 13.91 -7.89
C ILE A 8 -11.73 14.77 -8.44
N ALA A 9 -11.19 15.67 -7.62
CA ALA A 9 -10.19 16.62 -8.08
C ALA A 9 -9.28 17.10 -6.95
N TYR A 10 -8.12 17.61 -7.35
CA TYR A 10 -7.15 18.31 -6.52
C TYR A 10 -6.87 19.69 -7.09
N ARG A 11 -6.60 20.69 -6.22
CA ARG A 11 -6.08 22.00 -6.60
C ARG A 11 -5.06 22.49 -5.58
N SER A 12 -4.01 23.15 -6.04
CA SER A 12 -3.11 23.92 -5.20
C SER A 12 -3.75 25.25 -4.80
N LEU A 13 -3.66 25.60 -3.51
CA LEU A 13 -4.25 26.84 -2.93
C LEU A 13 -3.16 27.85 -2.54
N ILE A 14 -2.03 27.85 -3.21
CA ILE A 14 -1.02 28.85 -2.92
C ILE A 14 -1.58 30.23 -3.25
N PRO A 15 -1.51 31.20 -2.31
CA PRO A 15 -2.04 32.54 -2.51
C PRO A 15 -1.48 33.17 -3.79
N ASP A 16 -2.35 33.75 -4.60
CA ASP A 16 -1.96 34.55 -5.75
C ASP A 16 -1.06 35.72 -5.25
N GLY A 17 0.08 35.92 -5.93
CA GLY A 17 1.00 37.01 -5.58
C GLY A 17 2.15 36.63 -4.63
N ILE A 18 2.33 35.36 -4.29
CA ILE A 18 3.59 34.92 -3.67
C ILE A 18 4.73 35.22 -4.64
N VAL A 19 5.57 36.19 -4.27
CA VAL A 19 6.75 36.52 -5.05
C VAL A 19 7.75 35.36 -4.93
N VAL A 20 8.28 34.92 -6.08
CA VAL A 20 9.42 33.98 -6.13
C VAL A 20 10.53 34.60 -5.28
N ASP A 21 11.10 33.81 -4.34
CA ASP A 21 12.09 34.22 -3.33
C ASP A 21 11.52 34.90 -2.06
N SER A 22 10.21 35.06 -1.92
CA SER A 22 9.64 35.49 -0.64
C SER A 22 9.88 34.42 0.45
N PRO A 23 9.95 34.82 1.75
CA PRO A 23 10.07 33.85 2.85
C PRO A 23 8.98 32.78 2.84
N GLN A 24 7.78 33.12 2.40
CA GLN A 24 6.67 32.19 2.25
C GLN A 24 6.90 31.20 1.10
N TYR A 25 7.38 31.66 -0.07
CA TYR A 25 7.71 30.79 -1.17
C TYR A 25 8.88 29.84 -0.83
N LEU A 26 9.86 30.31 -0.07
CA LEU A 26 11.00 29.50 0.36
C LEU A 26 10.58 28.42 1.37
N SER A 27 9.53 28.66 2.18
CA SER A 27 9.03 27.68 3.14
C SER A 27 8.24 26.53 2.52
N ILE A 28 7.68 26.75 1.32
CA ILE A 28 6.90 25.71 0.59
C ILE A 28 7.83 24.62 0.07
N SER A 29 7.42 23.37 0.22
CA SER A 29 8.21 22.22 -0.26
C SER A 29 8.40 22.24 -1.79
N SER A 30 9.54 21.70 -2.26
CA SER A 30 9.83 21.61 -3.71
C SER A 30 8.76 20.82 -4.49
N ARG A 31 8.10 19.87 -3.83
CA ARG A 31 7.01 19.06 -4.42
C ARG A 31 5.74 19.89 -4.60
N GLN A 32 5.43 20.73 -3.60
CA GLN A 32 4.30 21.66 -3.70
C GLN A 32 4.53 22.71 -4.79
N LYS A 33 5.78 23.23 -4.93
CA LYS A 33 6.14 24.16 -6.00
C LYS A 33 5.86 23.62 -7.41
N LYS A 34 5.99 22.32 -7.63
CA LYS A 34 5.65 21.66 -8.91
C LYS A 34 4.15 21.64 -9.22
N MET A 35 3.30 21.87 -8.24
CA MET A 35 1.83 21.91 -8.40
C MET A 35 1.28 23.33 -8.59
N LEU A 36 2.16 24.36 -8.53
CA LEU A 36 1.77 25.75 -8.73
C LEU A 36 1.21 26.00 -10.14
N GLY A 37 0.19 26.82 -10.23
CA GLY A 37 -0.38 27.27 -11.49
C GLY A 37 -1.11 26.21 -12.34
N LYS A 38 -1.23 24.98 -11.85
CA LYS A 38 -1.88 23.90 -12.62
C LYS A 38 -3.42 23.94 -12.61
N GLY A 39 -4.04 24.83 -11.83
CA GLY A 39 -5.50 24.90 -11.71
C GLY A 39 -6.10 23.65 -11.03
N TRP A 40 -7.35 23.35 -11.38
CA TRP A 40 -8.01 22.13 -10.95
C TRP A 40 -7.53 20.92 -11.76
N LEU A 41 -7.09 19.88 -11.08
CA LEU A 41 -6.69 18.60 -11.64
C LEU A 41 -7.80 17.59 -11.36
N TYR A 42 -8.58 17.25 -12.38
CA TYR A 42 -9.72 16.33 -12.27
C TYR A 42 -9.29 14.90 -12.55
N PHE A 43 -9.63 13.99 -11.63
CA PHE A 43 -9.41 12.55 -11.79
C PHE A 43 -10.55 11.85 -12.53
N TYR A 44 -11.69 12.55 -12.61
CA TYR A 44 -12.87 12.16 -13.36
C TYR A 44 -13.38 13.36 -14.14
N ASP A 45 -13.72 13.17 -15.40
CA ASP A 45 -14.32 14.21 -16.23
C ASP A 45 -15.77 14.49 -15.83
N GLY A 46 -16.34 15.58 -16.34
CA GLY A 46 -17.74 15.97 -16.12
C GLY A 46 -17.96 16.82 -14.87
N TYR A 47 -16.91 17.28 -14.19
CA TYR A 47 -17.00 18.18 -13.04
C TYR A 47 -16.30 19.50 -13.32
N VAL A 48 -16.94 20.63 -12.93
CA VAL A 48 -16.34 21.95 -13.03
C VAL A 48 -16.60 22.73 -11.75
N VAL A 49 -15.53 23.20 -11.10
CA VAL A 49 -15.61 24.08 -9.95
C VAL A 49 -15.38 25.52 -10.39
N GLU A 50 -16.32 26.41 -10.10
CA GLU A 50 -16.27 27.84 -10.41
C GLU A 50 -16.27 28.65 -9.12
N GLU A 51 -15.43 29.67 -9.07
CA GLU A 51 -15.38 30.65 -7.97
C GLU A 51 -15.94 31.98 -8.48
N LYS A 52 -17.05 32.44 -7.91
CA LYS A 52 -17.69 33.71 -8.24
C LYS A 52 -18.18 34.40 -6.96
N ASP A 53 -17.92 35.69 -6.83
CA ASP A 53 -18.43 36.54 -5.74
C ASP A 53 -18.22 35.94 -4.33
N ASN A 54 -17.02 35.45 -4.04
CA ASN A 54 -16.67 34.75 -2.79
C ASN A 54 -17.46 33.43 -2.54
N SER A 55 -18.17 32.94 -3.53
CA SER A 55 -18.91 31.67 -3.47
C SER A 55 -18.28 30.63 -4.41
N ILE A 56 -18.29 29.37 -3.98
CA ILE A 56 -17.77 28.26 -4.75
C ILE A 56 -18.94 27.42 -5.25
N PHE A 57 -19.05 27.28 -6.56
CA PHE A 57 -20.08 26.50 -7.23
C PHE A 57 -19.49 25.24 -7.83
N LEU A 58 -20.26 24.17 -7.84
CA LEU A 58 -19.95 22.93 -8.52
C LEU A 58 -20.97 22.67 -9.61
N SER A 59 -20.52 22.56 -10.85
CA SER A 59 -21.30 22.12 -11.99
C SER A 59 -20.96 20.68 -12.31
N ILE A 60 -21.98 19.91 -12.66
CA ILE A 60 -21.86 18.48 -12.94
C ILE A 60 -22.52 18.24 -14.30
N ASP A 61 -21.82 17.56 -15.20
CA ASP A 61 -22.34 17.18 -16.50
C ASP A 61 -23.44 16.10 -16.35
N ASP A 62 -24.55 16.22 -17.08
CA ASP A 62 -25.65 15.25 -17.07
C ASP A 62 -25.25 13.87 -17.60
N HIS A 63 -24.13 13.78 -18.32
CA HIS A 63 -23.61 12.57 -18.95
C HIS A 63 -22.39 11.97 -18.24
N ILE A 64 -22.26 12.16 -16.92
CA ILE A 64 -21.19 11.49 -16.17
C ILE A 64 -21.32 9.99 -16.31
N ASP A 65 -20.33 9.39 -16.96
CA ASP A 65 -20.27 7.96 -17.20
C ASP A 65 -20.36 7.13 -15.92
N ASP A 66 -21.19 6.11 -15.99
CA ASP A 66 -21.35 5.16 -14.89
C ASP A 66 -20.28 4.06 -14.96
N ASP A 67 -19.05 4.40 -14.51
CA ASP A 67 -17.95 3.43 -14.40
C ASP A 67 -18.26 2.26 -13.42
N ALA A 68 -19.29 2.39 -12.60
CA ALA A 68 -19.77 1.31 -11.78
C ALA A 68 -20.26 0.08 -12.58
N LEU A 69 -20.62 0.27 -13.84
CA LEU A 69 -20.93 -0.83 -14.76
C LEU A 69 -19.69 -1.68 -15.09
N LEU A 70 -18.52 -1.05 -15.21
CA LEU A 70 -17.25 -1.74 -15.49
C LEU A 70 -16.63 -2.38 -14.24
N PHE A 71 -16.72 -1.70 -13.10
CA PHE A 71 -16.03 -2.08 -11.88
C PHE A 71 -16.98 -2.63 -10.79
N HIS A 72 -18.08 -3.23 -11.21
CA HIS A 72 -19.06 -3.78 -10.29
C HIS A 72 -18.48 -4.94 -9.46
N ILE A 73 -18.58 -4.84 -8.14
CA ILE A 73 -18.17 -5.92 -7.22
C ILE A 73 -19.34 -6.52 -6.44
N SER A 74 -20.29 -5.70 -5.99
CA SER A 74 -21.49 -6.16 -5.31
C SER A 74 -22.56 -5.05 -5.27
N GLU A 75 -23.80 -5.40 -4.96
CA GLU A 75 -24.89 -4.41 -4.79
C GLU A 75 -24.63 -3.44 -3.64
N LYS A 76 -23.86 -3.84 -2.63
CA LYS A 76 -23.62 -3.07 -1.42
C LYS A 76 -22.36 -2.19 -1.52
N THR A 77 -21.32 -2.68 -2.16
CA THR A 77 -20.02 -2.03 -2.22
C THR A 77 -19.72 -1.62 -3.66
N THR A 78 -19.49 -0.32 -3.87
CA THR A 78 -19.11 0.25 -5.17
C THR A 78 -17.60 0.45 -5.25
N VAL A 79 -17.04 0.27 -6.44
CA VAL A 79 -15.65 0.59 -6.74
C VAL A 79 -15.59 1.61 -7.86
N SER A 80 -14.76 2.64 -7.69
CA SER A 80 -14.41 3.59 -8.73
C SER A 80 -12.90 3.59 -8.90
N ILE A 81 -12.42 3.57 -10.14
CA ILE A 81 -10.98 3.52 -10.46
C ILE A 81 -10.63 4.70 -11.34
N SER A 82 -9.56 5.41 -10.97
CA SER A 82 -8.97 6.47 -11.79
C SER A 82 -7.46 6.24 -11.96
N ALA A 83 -6.88 6.85 -13.00
CA ALA A 83 -5.44 6.82 -13.20
C ALA A 83 -4.84 8.22 -13.33
N VAL A 84 -3.58 8.35 -12.95
CA VAL A 84 -2.75 9.54 -13.14
C VAL A 84 -1.54 9.13 -13.97
N VAL A 85 -1.39 9.75 -15.12
CA VAL A 85 -0.29 9.51 -16.06
C VAL A 85 0.36 10.81 -16.49
N GLY A 86 1.54 10.74 -17.06
CA GLY A 86 2.28 11.89 -17.55
C GLY A 86 3.76 11.57 -17.69
N GLU A 87 4.49 12.46 -18.32
CA GLU A 87 5.93 12.37 -18.51
C GLU A 87 6.71 12.27 -17.19
N ASN A 88 7.96 11.87 -17.30
CA ASN A 88 8.87 11.93 -16.15
C ASN A 88 9.08 13.40 -15.74
N GLY A 89 8.86 13.68 -14.45
CA GLY A 89 8.96 15.05 -13.93
C GLY A 89 7.68 15.89 -14.01
N SER A 90 6.60 15.42 -14.66
CA SER A 90 5.31 16.15 -14.80
C SER A 90 4.60 16.45 -13.46
N GLY A 91 5.01 15.79 -12.37
CA GLY A 91 4.48 16.04 -11.03
C GLY A 91 3.60 14.95 -10.45
N LYS A 92 3.53 13.75 -11.04
CA LYS A 92 2.74 12.62 -10.51
C LYS A 92 3.01 12.34 -9.02
N SER A 93 4.27 12.10 -8.66
CA SER A 93 4.66 11.83 -7.27
C SER A 93 4.46 13.07 -6.37
N SER A 94 4.54 14.29 -6.93
CA SER A 94 4.24 15.51 -6.19
C SER A 94 2.75 15.63 -5.87
N LEU A 95 1.87 15.23 -6.79
CA LEU A 95 0.43 15.18 -6.57
C LEU A 95 0.07 14.19 -5.45
N VAL A 96 0.65 12.98 -5.48
CA VAL A 96 0.46 11.97 -4.42
C VAL A 96 0.95 12.51 -3.07
N ASP A 97 2.13 13.13 -3.04
CA ASP A 97 2.69 13.74 -1.82
C ASP A 97 1.77 14.85 -1.27
N MET A 98 1.18 15.68 -2.14
CA MET A 98 0.23 16.71 -1.71
C MET A 98 -1.06 16.14 -1.12
N ILE A 99 -1.60 15.08 -1.72
CA ILE A 99 -2.76 14.38 -1.15
C ILE A 99 -2.43 13.82 0.23
N ILE A 100 -1.26 13.20 0.40
CA ILE A 100 -0.80 12.69 1.70
C ILE A 100 -0.68 13.82 2.73
N ARG A 101 -0.11 14.98 2.36
CA ARG A 101 0.03 16.15 3.26
C ARG A 101 -1.33 16.70 3.68
N ILE A 102 -2.27 16.82 2.75
CA ILE A 102 -3.64 17.26 3.06
C ILE A 102 -4.26 16.28 4.06
N MET A 103 -4.21 14.98 3.80
CA MET A 103 -4.79 13.97 4.67
C MET A 103 -4.09 13.89 6.04
N ASN A 104 -2.76 14.09 6.09
CA ASN A 104 -2.02 14.20 7.33
C ASN A 104 -2.50 15.40 8.16
N ASN A 105 -2.59 16.59 7.56
CA ASN A 105 -2.99 17.80 8.27
C ASN A 105 -4.45 17.75 8.72
N VAL A 106 -5.34 17.21 7.90
CA VAL A 106 -6.73 16.93 8.28
C VAL A 106 -6.77 15.98 9.48
N SER A 107 -5.97 14.94 9.46
CA SER A 107 -5.87 13.96 10.56
C SER A 107 -5.32 14.60 11.83
N ALA A 108 -4.24 15.38 11.72
CA ALA A 108 -3.64 16.08 12.84
C ALA A 108 -4.61 17.11 13.45
N ALA A 109 -5.35 17.84 12.62
CA ALA A 109 -6.37 18.78 13.07
C ALA A 109 -7.56 18.10 13.77
N ALA A 110 -7.89 16.88 13.37
CA ALA A 110 -9.01 16.13 13.93
C ALA A 110 -8.69 15.41 15.24
N PHE A 111 -7.49 14.85 15.35
CA PHE A 111 -7.11 13.92 16.42
C PHE A 111 -5.95 14.42 17.30
N GLY A 112 -5.36 15.58 16.98
CA GLY A 112 -4.05 16.01 17.43
C GLY A 112 -3.76 15.93 18.94
N GLU A 113 -4.71 16.27 19.80
CA GLU A 113 -4.52 16.22 21.26
C GLU A 113 -4.70 14.81 21.84
N GLU A 114 -5.63 14.04 21.27
CA GLU A 114 -5.97 12.70 21.77
C GLU A 114 -4.93 11.66 21.36
N TYR A 115 -4.21 11.91 20.28
CA TYR A 115 -3.22 10.96 19.71
C TYR A 115 -1.86 11.04 20.40
N ASN A 116 -1.56 12.15 21.07
CA ASN A 116 -0.27 12.38 21.73
C ASN A 116 -0.05 11.60 23.03
N ASN A 117 -1.07 10.93 23.57
CA ASN A 117 -1.01 10.42 24.93
C ASN A 117 -0.65 8.92 25.05
N ASP A 118 -0.79 8.08 24.02
CA ASP A 118 -0.73 6.63 24.21
C ASP A 118 0.09 5.81 23.19
N THR A 119 0.67 6.41 22.17
CA THR A 119 1.42 5.66 21.16
C THR A 119 2.78 6.29 20.88
N SER A 120 3.78 5.47 20.63
CA SER A 120 5.15 5.85 20.30
C SER A 120 5.31 6.61 18.97
N GLU A 121 4.23 6.98 18.30
CA GLU A 121 4.22 7.60 16.98
C GLU A 121 3.37 8.86 17.01
N HIS A 122 4.03 10.02 16.95
CA HIS A 122 3.38 11.33 16.95
C HIS A 122 2.86 11.69 15.57
N LEU A 123 1.65 12.25 15.52
CA LEU A 123 1.07 12.85 14.32
C LEU A 123 1.43 14.34 14.30
N PHE A 124 2.27 14.75 13.34
CA PHE A 124 2.71 16.14 13.22
C PHE A 124 1.85 16.90 12.22
N PHE A 125 1.47 18.13 12.57
CA PHE A 125 0.86 19.06 11.63
C PHE A 125 1.94 19.76 10.82
N ILE A 126 1.89 19.65 9.49
CA ILE A 126 2.87 20.25 8.59
C ILE A 126 2.49 21.70 8.34
N ASP A 127 3.42 22.63 8.61
CA ASP A 127 3.23 24.05 8.30
C ASP A 127 3.32 24.30 6.78
N ASP A 128 2.69 25.37 6.31
CA ASP A 128 2.77 25.83 4.92
C ASP A 128 2.29 24.82 3.85
N VAL A 129 1.26 24.02 4.15
CA VAL A 129 0.55 23.19 3.18
C VAL A 129 -0.64 23.95 2.61
N TYR A 130 -0.74 24.02 1.28
CA TYR A 130 -1.79 24.74 0.56
C TYR A 130 -2.38 23.86 -0.55
N GLY A 131 -3.55 23.31 -0.31
CA GLY A 131 -4.23 22.46 -1.29
C GLY A 131 -5.63 22.07 -0.86
N CYS A 132 -6.44 21.70 -1.83
CA CYS A 132 -7.79 21.19 -1.57
C CYS A 132 -8.10 19.94 -2.38
N LEU A 133 -9.06 19.17 -1.87
CA LEU A 133 -9.61 17.97 -2.50
C LEU A 133 -11.12 18.12 -2.64
N LEU A 134 -11.65 17.92 -3.84
CA LEU A 134 -13.06 17.74 -4.09
C LEU A 134 -13.38 16.24 -4.03
N CYS A 135 -14.36 15.85 -3.24
CA CYS A 135 -14.76 14.45 -3.12
C CYS A 135 -16.28 14.28 -3.07
N PHE A 136 -16.75 13.12 -3.54
CA PHE A 136 -18.13 12.66 -3.43
C PHE A 136 -18.17 11.51 -2.43
N VAL A 137 -18.97 11.65 -1.39
CA VAL A 137 -19.07 10.69 -0.27
C VAL A 137 -20.54 10.53 0.12
N ASP A 138 -21.07 9.33 0.05
CA ASP A 138 -22.41 8.99 0.50
C ASP A 138 -23.51 9.95 -0.02
N GLY A 139 -23.50 10.22 -1.32
CA GLY A 139 -24.50 11.09 -1.98
C GLY A 139 -24.26 12.60 -1.87
N CYS A 140 -23.18 13.04 -1.22
CA CYS A 140 -22.85 14.45 -1.02
C CYS A 140 -21.46 14.82 -1.56
N TYR A 141 -21.34 16.04 -2.08
CA TYR A 141 -20.05 16.61 -2.49
C TYR A 141 -19.41 17.39 -1.34
N TYR A 142 -18.13 17.19 -1.13
CA TYR A 142 -17.35 17.86 -0.09
C TYR A 142 -16.09 18.50 -0.69
N LEU A 143 -15.73 19.68 -0.16
CA LEU A 143 -14.47 20.33 -0.40
C LEU A 143 -13.63 20.28 0.89
N ILE A 144 -12.49 19.63 0.84
CA ILE A 144 -11.50 19.57 1.93
C ILE A 144 -10.39 20.56 1.58
N GLU A 145 -10.17 21.57 2.40
CA GLU A 145 -9.19 22.63 2.16
C GLU A 145 -8.19 22.68 3.31
N VAL A 146 -6.92 22.72 2.97
CA VAL A 146 -5.82 22.99 3.90
C VAL A 146 -5.05 24.20 3.37
N ALA A 147 -5.03 25.27 4.15
CA ALA A 147 -4.36 26.52 3.80
C ALA A 147 -3.53 27.02 5.00
N GLY A 148 -2.23 26.71 4.99
CA GLY A 148 -1.33 26.99 6.09
C GLY A 148 -1.82 26.31 7.38
N ARG A 149 -2.23 27.07 8.38
CA ARG A 149 -2.71 26.57 9.67
C ARG A 149 -4.22 26.44 9.76
N SER A 150 -4.92 26.51 8.65
CA SER A 150 -6.37 26.39 8.58
C SER A 150 -6.77 25.11 7.85
N VAL A 151 -7.65 24.33 8.44
CA VAL A 151 -8.31 23.18 7.82
C VAL A 151 -9.80 23.45 7.74
N LYS A 152 -10.37 23.38 6.55
CA LYS A 152 -11.80 23.57 6.30
C LYS A 152 -12.39 22.36 5.60
N ILE A 153 -13.60 22.00 5.93
CA ILE A 153 -14.39 20.98 5.25
C ILE A 153 -15.77 21.58 5.01
N GLY A 154 -16.13 21.79 3.75
CA GLY A 154 -17.42 22.29 3.34
C GLY A 154 -18.21 21.25 2.55
N ARG A 155 -19.53 21.31 2.63
CA ARG A 155 -20.45 20.49 1.85
C ARG A 155 -21.13 21.35 0.80
N PHE A 156 -21.30 20.79 -0.41
CA PHE A 156 -22.11 21.40 -1.45
C PHE A 156 -23.58 20.99 -1.25
N ASP A 157 -24.46 21.97 -1.22
CA ASP A 157 -25.91 21.77 -1.16
C ASP A 157 -26.58 22.49 -2.34
N SER A 158 -27.73 22.01 -2.77
CA SER A 158 -28.48 22.62 -3.88
C SER A 158 -29.10 23.95 -3.43
N ALA A 159 -28.76 25.03 -4.15
CA ALA A 159 -29.32 26.36 -4.00
C ALA A 159 -29.65 26.93 -5.38
N ASP A 160 -30.90 27.26 -5.65
CA ASP A 160 -31.38 27.81 -6.92
C ASP A 160 -30.95 27.00 -8.17
N GLY A 161 -30.99 25.67 -8.06
CA GLY A 161 -30.61 24.77 -9.14
C GLY A 161 -29.11 24.61 -9.39
N LYS A 162 -28.28 25.19 -8.53
CA LYS A 162 -26.82 25.04 -8.55
C LYS A 162 -26.32 24.43 -7.24
N LEU A 163 -25.20 23.73 -7.31
CA LEU A 163 -24.51 23.22 -6.13
C LEU A 163 -23.58 24.32 -5.59
N LEU A 164 -23.90 24.86 -4.42
CA LEU A 164 -23.14 25.90 -3.73
C LEU A 164 -22.45 25.31 -2.50
N LEU A 165 -21.20 25.70 -2.26
CA LEU A 165 -20.47 25.30 -1.06
C LEU A 165 -21.05 26.00 0.17
N LEU A 166 -21.72 25.24 0.99
CA LEU A 166 -22.34 25.64 2.25
C LEU A 166 -21.81 24.78 3.40
N ASP A 167 -22.33 24.93 4.60
CA ASP A 167 -22.00 24.11 5.79
C ASP A 167 -20.47 23.92 5.99
N ILE A 168 -19.73 25.04 6.01
CA ILE A 168 -18.27 25.05 6.14
C ILE A 168 -17.88 24.91 7.61
N HIS A 169 -17.09 23.86 7.90
CA HIS A 169 -16.45 23.66 9.20
C HIS A 169 -14.97 24.01 9.10
N LYS A 170 -14.55 24.99 9.91
CA LYS A 170 -13.17 25.47 9.95
C LYS A 170 -12.56 25.14 11.31
N ARG A 171 -11.31 24.66 11.29
CA ARG A 171 -10.47 24.54 12.46
C ARG A 171 -9.15 25.27 12.22
N GLU A 172 -8.77 26.14 13.12
CA GLU A 172 -7.49 26.82 13.09
C GLU A 172 -6.56 26.20 14.15
N ILE A 173 -5.30 26.08 13.79
CA ILE A 173 -4.26 25.57 14.66
C ILE A 173 -3.43 26.76 15.14
N LEU A 174 -3.50 27.03 16.41
CA LEU A 174 -2.82 28.13 17.05
C LEU A 174 -1.65 27.64 17.89
N THR A 175 -0.78 28.54 18.29
CA THR A 175 0.32 28.24 19.19
C THR A 175 0.22 29.21 20.36
N GLU A 176 -0.14 28.71 21.55
CA GLU A 176 -0.24 29.46 22.77
C GLU A 176 0.70 28.86 23.82
N ASN A 177 1.52 29.72 24.47
CA ASN A 177 2.48 29.32 25.50
C ASN A 177 3.28 28.07 25.13
N GLU A 178 3.85 28.07 23.92
CA GLU A 178 4.65 26.97 23.36
C GLU A 178 3.90 25.64 23.16
N LYS A 179 2.60 25.62 23.26
CA LYS A 179 1.77 24.45 22.96
C LYS A 179 0.95 24.66 21.71
N VAL A 180 0.77 23.57 20.95
CA VAL A 180 -0.14 23.55 19.80
C VAL A 180 -1.56 23.46 20.34
N VAL A 181 -2.38 24.46 20.04
CA VAL A 181 -3.78 24.54 20.46
C VAL A 181 -4.65 24.43 19.20
N TYR A 182 -5.65 23.60 19.28
CA TYR A 182 -6.62 23.45 18.20
C TYR A 182 -7.87 24.22 18.57
N SER A 183 -8.19 25.28 17.82
CA SER A 183 -9.42 26.06 18.05
C SER A 183 -10.65 25.15 17.91
N GLU A 184 -11.66 25.42 18.73
CA GLU A 184 -12.95 24.78 18.58
C GLU A 184 -13.55 25.09 17.19
N PRO A 185 -14.15 24.12 16.51
CA PRO A 185 -14.82 24.35 15.22
C PRO A 185 -15.94 25.36 15.42
N ILE A 186 -15.94 26.39 14.58
CA ILE A 186 -16.99 27.45 14.63
C ILE A 186 -18.35 26.76 14.39
N GLY A 187 -19.26 26.91 15.39
CA GLY A 187 -20.65 26.46 15.27
C GLY A 187 -21.03 25.15 15.98
N TYR A 188 -20.13 24.48 16.71
CA TYR A 188 -20.44 23.20 17.36
C TYR A 188 -19.95 23.10 18.81
N LYS A 189 -20.79 22.61 19.69
CA LYS A 189 -20.51 22.42 21.15
C LYS A 189 -19.58 21.24 21.47
N LYS A 190 -19.14 20.43 20.47
CA LYS A 190 -18.15 19.33 20.59
C LYS A 190 -17.35 19.23 19.32
N PRO A 191 -16.03 18.97 19.39
CA PRO A 191 -15.21 18.78 18.19
C PRO A 191 -15.79 17.68 17.32
N ASN A 192 -16.09 17.99 16.06
CA ASN A 192 -16.79 17.08 15.16
C ASN A 192 -15.83 16.06 14.53
N ILE A 193 -15.14 15.30 15.36
CA ILE A 193 -14.54 13.99 15.00
C ILE A 193 -15.58 13.13 14.28
N ILE A 194 -16.88 13.29 14.60
CA ILE A 194 -18.00 12.60 13.96
C ILE A 194 -18.07 12.86 12.44
N LYS A 195 -17.72 14.06 11.95
CA LYS A 195 -17.77 14.34 10.50
C LYS A 195 -16.58 13.79 9.73
N LEU A 196 -15.39 13.76 10.33
CA LEU A 196 -14.24 13.02 9.77
C LEU A 196 -14.48 11.51 9.73
N LYS A 197 -15.20 10.97 10.72
CA LYS A 197 -15.66 9.57 10.73
C LYS A 197 -16.51 9.21 9.52
N LYS A 198 -17.15 10.18 8.89
CA LYS A 198 -17.98 9.97 7.69
C LYS A 198 -17.21 10.08 6.37
N LEU A 199 -16.00 10.64 6.38
CA LEU A 199 -15.27 10.82 5.13
C LEU A 199 -14.74 9.48 4.60
N PHE A 200 -13.49 9.21 4.75
CA PHE A 200 -12.87 8.01 4.21
C PHE A 200 -11.54 7.70 4.89
N TYR A 201 -11.07 6.47 4.73
CA TYR A 201 -9.74 6.03 5.12
C TYR A 201 -8.82 5.98 3.89
N THR A 202 -7.61 6.51 3.99
CA THR A 202 -6.64 6.53 2.88
C THR A 202 -5.56 5.48 3.09
N VAL A 203 -5.33 4.65 2.08
CA VAL A 203 -4.25 3.65 2.05
C VAL A 203 -3.35 3.94 0.85
N VAL A 204 -2.07 4.18 1.09
CA VAL A 204 -1.11 4.47 0.02
C VAL A 204 -0.13 3.31 -0.13
N TYR A 205 0.03 2.80 -1.34
CA TYR A 205 1.01 1.80 -1.72
C TYR A 205 2.03 2.40 -2.67
N ASN A 206 3.30 2.42 -2.27
CA ASN A 206 4.38 2.88 -3.13
C ASN A 206 5.60 1.97 -2.94
N TYR A 207 5.92 1.19 -3.96
CA TYR A 207 7.07 0.29 -3.95
C TYR A 207 8.33 0.88 -4.59
N SER A 208 8.28 2.12 -5.08
CA SER A 208 9.45 2.79 -5.63
C SER A 208 10.52 2.97 -4.55
N MET A 209 11.75 2.56 -4.84
CA MET A 209 12.88 2.66 -3.89
C MET A 209 13.26 4.10 -3.59
N TYR A 210 12.96 5.02 -4.49
CA TYR A 210 13.36 6.44 -4.39
C TYR A 210 12.30 7.35 -3.76
N SER A 211 11.07 6.84 -3.56
CA SER A 211 9.99 7.60 -2.94
C SER A 211 10.06 7.54 -1.41
N PHE A 212 9.54 8.57 -0.75
CA PHE A 212 9.42 8.64 0.71
C PHE A 212 10.73 8.42 1.48
N ASN A 213 11.85 8.89 0.91
CA ASN A 213 13.11 8.92 1.63
C ASN A 213 13.04 9.99 2.73
N PHE A 214 13.30 9.63 3.99
CA PHE A 214 13.19 10.55 5.13
C PHE A 214 14.11 11.76 5.01
N HIS A 215 15.26 11.62 4.36
CA HIS A 215 16.17 12.73 4.08
C HIS A 215 15.53 13.89 3.31
N ASP A 216 14.58 13.58 2.43
CA ASP A 216 13.86 14.61 1.64
C ASP A 216 12.91 15.46 2.48
N TYR A 217 12.60 15.02 3.72
CA TYR A 217 11.64 15.61 4.63
C TYR A 217 12.26 16.20 5.90
N TYR A 218 13.58 16.07 6.13
CA TYR A 218 14.25 16.54 7.34
C TYR A 218 14.13 18.03 7.59
N ASN A 219 14.10 18.83 6.53
CA ASN A 219 14.05 20.29 6.62
C ASN A 219 12.62 20.85 6.62
N GLU A 220 11.62 19.99 6.59
CA GLU A 220 10.25 20.42 6.56
C GLU A 220 9.79 20.89 7.95
N ARG A 221 9.06 22.01 7.96
CA ARG A 221 8.62 22.63 9.19
C ARG A 221 7.31 21.98 9.63
N THR A 222 7.30 21.48 10.86
CA THR A 222 6.08 21.09 11.56
C THR A 222 5.88 22.03 12.75
N LEU A 223 4.64 22.18 13.18
CA LEU A 223 4.35 23.03 14.33
C LEU A 223 5.08 22.55 15.59
N GLN A 224 5.18 21.26 15.78
CA GLN A 224 5.85 20.64 16.92
C GLN A 224 7.38 20.87 16.89
N ASN A 225 8.02 20.84 15.73
CA ASN A 225 9.47 21.04 15.61
C ASN A 225 9.94 22.48 15.84
N ARG A 226 9.05 23.46 15.75
CA ARG A 226 9.41 24.87 16.05
C ARG A 226 9.74 25.07 17.53
N TRP A 227 9.14 24.28 18.42
CA TRP A 227 9.27 24.43 19.86
C TRP A 227 10.51 23.76 20.45
N ASN A 228 10.99 22.70 19.83
CA ASN A 228 12.15 21.95 20.30
C ASN A 228 13.51 22.58 19.87
N LYS A 229 13.52 23.75 19.22
CA LYS A 229 14.75 24.38 18.75
C LYS A 229 15.71 24.87 19.85
N ALA A 230 15.22 25.13 21.07
CA ALA A 230 16.04 25.57 22.17
C ALA A 230 16.85 24.44 22.85
N ASP A 231 16.39 23.18 22.74
CA ASP A 231 17.01 22.00 23.36
C ASP A 231 17.62 21.02 22.34
N PHE A 232 17.77 21.44 21.09
CA PHE A 232 18.38 20.59 20.07
C PHE A 232 19.87 20.34 20.33
N ASN A 233 20.16 19.39 21.19
CA ASN A 233 21.42 18.67 21.11
C ASN A 233 21.45 17.96 19.74
N GLU A 234 22.47 18.23 18.92
CA GLU A 234 22.66 17.72 17.56
C GLU A 234 22.63 16.18 17.41
N LYS A 235 22.39 15.46 18.50
CA LYS A 235 22.35 13.99 18.59
C LYS A 235 20.99 13.37 18.74
N VAL A 236 19.91 14.14 18.88
CA VAL A 236 18.55 13.56 18.83
C VAL A 236 18.26 13.23 17.37
N ASP A 237 18.07 11.98 17.07
CA ASP A 237 17.91 11.44 15.74
C ASP A 237 16.96 12.29 14.89
N LYS A 238 17.50 12.95 13.86
CA LYS A 238 16.74 13.73 12.88
C LYS A 238 15.56 12.91 12.31
N GLU A 239 15.73 11.59 12.26
CA GLU A 239 14.69 10.66 11.79
C GLU A 239 13.44 10.61 12.68
N ASP A 240 13.56 10.87 13.99
CA ASP A 240 12.40 10.83 14.89
C ASP A 240 11.45 12.01 14.72
N ASN A 241 11.91 13.08 14.08
CA ASN A 241 11.15 14.31 13.85
C ASN A 241 10.53 14.39 12.44
N VAL A 242 10.67 13.37 11.59
CA VAL A 242 10.06 13.34 10.26
C VAL A 242 8.57 13.01 10.39
N TRP A 243 7.71 13.97 10.01
CA TRP A 243 6.24 13.80 10.07
C TRP A 243 5.76 12.54 9.32
N LEU A 244 6.41 12.19 8.21
CA LEU A 244 6.07 11.04 7.38
C LEU A 244 6.18 9.72 8.15
N LYS A 245 7.08 9.62 9.15
CA LYS A 245 7.31 8.43 9.95
C LYS A 245 6.05 7.95 10.65
N GLY A 246 5.24 8.88 11.17
CA GLY A 246 3.97 8.57 11.83
C GLY A 246 2.93 7.91 10.93
N LEU A 247 3.05 8.08 9.61
CA LEU A 247 2.12 7.50 8.64
C LEU A 247 2.45 6.05 8.24
N PHE A 248 3.68 5.59 8.51
CA PHE A 248 4.08 4.18 8.36
C PHE A 248 3.80 3.35 9.63
N HIS A 249 2.84 3.78 10.44
CA HIS A 249 2.61 3.16 11.73
C HIS A 249 2.09 1.72 11.64
N LYS A 250 2.37 1.00 12.68
CA LYS A 250 1.79 -0.31 12.95
C LYS A 250 0.37 -0.07 13.42
N ASN A 251 -0.48 -0.06 12.52
CA ASN A 251 -1.92 -0.05 12.52
C ASN A 251 -2.62 -0.34 13.87
N ASP A 252 -2.59 0.64 14.76
CA ASP A 252 -3.15 0.51 16.10
C ASP A 252 -4.64 0.89 16.11
N GLY A 253 -5.43 0.19 15.30
CA GLY A 253 -6.88 0.25 15.30
C GLY A 253 -7.51 1.18 14.27
N TYR A 254 -6.78 1.56 13.21
CA TYR A 254 -7.30 2.42 12.12
C TYR A 254 -7.87 3.76 12.62
N MET A 255 -7.24 4.37 13.61
CA MET A 255 -7.69 5.65 14.16
C MET A 255 -7.31 6.83 13.26
N VAL A 256 -6.06 6.86 12.79
CA VAL A 256 -5.58 7.87 11.84
C VAL A 256 -6.07 7.50 10.45
N PRO A 257 -6.76 8.40 9.74
CA PRO A 257 -7.40 8.09 8.46
C PRO A 257 -6.44 7.98 7.27
N ILE A 258 -5.17 7.70 7.51
CA ILE A 258 -4.18 7.48 6.47
C ILE A 258 -3.09 6.51 6.93
N VAL A 259 -2.66 5.62 6.01
CA VAL A 259 -1.51 4.73 6.21
C VAL A 259 -0.70 4.60 4.93
N LEU A 260 0.62 4.60 5.07
CA LEU A 260 1.57 4.38 3.98
C LEU A 260 2.14 2.97 4.02
N ASN A 261 2.23 2.32 2.87
CA ASN A 261 2.78 0.98 2.67
C ASN A 261 3.74 0.95 1.46
N PRO A 262 4.75 0.08 1.46
CA PRO A 262 5.26 -0.74 2.57
C PRO A 262 5.90 0.09 3.67
N MET A 263 6.09 -0.51 4.86
CA MET A 263 6.80 0.15 5.95
C MET A 263 8.25 0.46 5.57
N ARG A 264 8.71 1.67 5.91
CA ARG A 264 10.08 2.12 5.65
C ARG A 264 10.82 2.38 6.97
N GLU A 265 12.11 2.06 6.97
CA GLU A 265 13.05 2.34 8.06
C GLU A 265 14.10 3.31 7.50
N GLY A 266 14.15 4.54 8.03
CA GLY A 266 15.00 5.60 7.46
C GLY A 266 14.68 5.94 5.99
N GLY A 267 13.46 5.65 5.52
CA GLY A 267 13.06 5.81 4.12
C GLY A 267 13.33 4.59 3.23
N LEU A 268 14.01 3.56 3.73
CA LEU A 268 14.34 2.35 2.98
C LEU A 268 13.31 1.23 3.24
N ILE A 269 12.96 0.50 2.18
CA ILE A 269 12.12 -0.71 2.29
C ILE A 269 12.99 -1.88 2.75
N ASN A 270 12.69 -2.41 3.93
CA ASN A 270 13.31 -3.65 4.40
C ASN A 270 12.58 -4.85 3.80
N VAL A 271 13.01 -5.29 2.61
CA VAL A 271 12.37 -6.37 1.84
C VAL A 271 12.17 -7.67 2.64
N PRO A 272 13.15 -8.18 3.41
CA PRO A 272 12.93 -9.36 4.25
C PRO A 272 11.83 -9.17 5.30
N LYS A 273 11.74 -7.99 5.90
CA LYS A 273 10.72 -7.66 6.90
C LYS A 273 9.34 -7.52 6.25
N GLU A 274 9.27 -6.86 5.12
CA GLU A 274 8.01 -6.70 4.37
C GLU A 274 7.48 -8.04 3.86
N ASN A 275 8.32 -8.89 3.29
CA ASN A 275 7.95 -10.26 2.90
C ASN A 275 7.39 -11.06 4.08
N LYS A 276 7.98 -10.93 5.26
CA LYS A 276 7.46 -11.58 6.46
C LYS A 276 6.11 -11.02 6.89
N LEU A 277 5.93 -9.69 6.83
CA LEU A 277 4.65 -9.04 7.13
C LEU A 277 3.58 -9.44 6.11
N ALA A 278 3.91 -9.44 4.82
CA ALA A 278 2.98 -9.86 3.76
C ALA A 278 2.53 -11.32 3.93
N LYS A 279 3.44 -12.23 4.27
CA LYS A 279 3.07 -13.62 4.63
C LYS A 279 2.15 -13.70 5.85
N GLU A 280 2.42 -12.94 6.89
CA GLU A 280 1.57 -12.90 8.09
C GLU A 280 0.18 -12.32 7.78
N ARG A 281 0.09 -11.32 6.90
CA ARG A 281 -1.17 -10.74 6.42
C ARG A 281 -1.94 -11.77 5.58
N GLN A 282 -1.27 -12.42 4.64
CA GLN A 282 -1.87 -13.51 3.85
C GLN A 282 -2.37 -14.65 4.75
N LEU A 283 -1.59 -15.07 5.75
CA LEU A 283 -2.01 -16.09 6.72
C LEU A 283 -3.33 -15.70 7.41
N SER A 284 -3.48 -14.42 7.76
CA SER A 284 -4.71 -13.92 8.38
C SER A 284 -5.92 -14.00 7.43
N LEU A 285 -5.69 -13.80 6.12
CA LEU A 285 -6.73 -13.86 5.10
C LEU A 285 -7.18 -15.28 4.74
N LEU A 286 -6.36 -16.31 4.98
CA LEU A 286 -6.71 -17.69 4.64
C LEU A 286 -7.98 -18.20 5.34
N MET A 287 -8.31 -17.62 6.48
CA MET A 287 -9.48 -17.98 7.27
C MET A 287 -10.64 -16.99 7.08
N TYR A 288 -10.52 -16.07 6.13
CA TYR A 288 -11.61 -15.18 5.76
C TYR A 288 -12.75 -16.00 5.11
N ARG A 289 -13.86 -16.04 5.81
CA ARG A 289 -15.00 -16.91 5.50
C ARG A 289 -16.15 -16.11 4.93
N VAL A 290 -16.67 -16.57 3.81
CA VAL A 290 -17.89 -16.06 3.20
C VAL A 290 -18.95 -17.15 3.23
N VAL A 291 -20.18 -16.79 3.61
CA VAL A 291 -21.34 -17.69 3.58
C VAL A 291 -22.21 -17.27 2.40
N GLY A 292 -22.35 -18.15 1.41
CA GLY A 292 -23.18 -17.91 0.25
C GLY A 292 -24.70 -17.90 0.59
N PRO A 293 -25.54 -17.45 -0.34
CA PRO A 293 -27.02 -17.46 -0.16
C PRO A 293 -27.58 -18.86 0.09
N ASP A 294 -26.92 -19.89 -0.42
CA ASP A 294 -27.22 -21.32 -0.26
C ASP A 294 -26.68 -21.89 1.07
N GLY A 295 -26.08 -21.07 1.92
CA GLY A 295 -25.45 -21.49 3.16
C GLY A 295 -24.06 -22.16 2.99
N VAL A 296 -23.57 -22.28 1.76
CA VAL A 296 -22.24 -22.85 1.48
C VAL A 296 -21.15 -21.91 1.97
N ILE A 297 -20.18 -22.47 2.69
CA ILE A 297 -19.03 -21.73 3.20
C ILE A 297 -17.90 -21.78 2.18
N SER A 298 -17.37 -20.63 1.82
CA SER A 298 -16.20 -20.49 0.95
C SER A 298 -15.09 -19.68 1.61
N TYR A 299 -13.85 -19.85 1.12
CA TYR A 299 -12.67 -19.14 1.57
C TYR A 299 -11.95 -18.49 0.36
N PRO A 300 -12.56 -17.45 -0.19
CA PRO A 300 -12.16 -16.92 -1.50
C PRO A 300 -10.74 -16.33 -1.53
N LEU A 301 -10.24 -15.84 -0.40
CA LEU A 301 -8.91 -15.20 -0.33
C LEU A 301 -7.75 -16.20 -0.23
N ARG A 302 -7.98 -17.48 -0.44
CA ARG A 302 -6.95 -18.51 -0.65
C ARG A 302 -6.49 -18.61 -2.09
N THR A 303 -7.26 -18.07 -3.03
CA THR A 303 -6.92 -18.06 -4.45
C THR A 303 -5.95 -16.92 -4.74
N ILE A 304 -4.83 -17.27 -5.39
CA ILE A 304 -3.83 -16.34 -5.85
C ILE A 304 -3.76 -16.43 -7.38
N ASN A 305 -3.73 -15.27 -8.05
CA ASN A 305 -3.60 -15.19 -9.51
C ASN A 305 -4.66 -16.02 -10.28
N LYS A 306 -5.91 -16.11 -9.77
CA LYS A 306 -7.05 -16.86 -10.32
C LYS A 306 -6.85 -18.38 -10.42
N ASN A 307 -5.66 -18.86 -10.71
CA ASN A 307 -5.39 -20.28 -11.03
C ASN A 307 -4.70 -21.03 -9.90
N LYS A 308 -4.11 -20.36 -8.92
CA LYS A 308 -3.30 -20.97 -7.87
C LYS A 308 -3.97 -20.78 -6.53
N VAL A 309 -4.15 -21.88 -5.81
CA VAL A 309 -4.87 -21.90 -4.53
C VAL A 309 -3.93 -22.38 -3.42
N ILE A 310 -3.98 -21.72 -2.28
CA ILE A 310 -3.30 -22.18 -1.07
C ILE A 310 -4.11 -23.33 -0.47
N ILE A 311 -3.54 -24.53 -0.48
CA ILE A 311 -4.17 -25.76 -0.02
C ILE A 311 -3.69 -26.21 1.35
N GLY A 312 -2.55 -25.65 1.82
CA GLY A 312 -1.96 -26.05 3.09
C GLY A 312 -0.89 -25.10 3.60
N ILE A 313 -0.44 -25.38 4.81
CA ILE A 313 0.62 -24.65 5.50
C ILE A 313 1.67 -25.66 5.99
N LYS A 314 2.90 -25.54 5.50
CA LYS A 314 4.05 -26.29 6.01
C LYS A 314 4.64 -25.54 7.20
N LEU A 315 4.76 -26.18 8.34
CA LEU A 315 5.30 -25.61 9.57
C LEU A 315 6.68 -26.18 9.89
N GLU A 316 7.61 -25.30 10.24
CA GLU A 316 8.96 -25.64 10.69
C GLU A 316 9.23 -24.98 12.06
N SER A 317 9.79 -25.71 13.00
CA SER A 317 10.12 -25.14 14.32
C SER A 317 11.28 -24.15 14.21
N LYS A 318 11.11 -22.96 14.77
CA LYS A 318 12.21 -21.97 14.83
C LYS A 318 13.28 -22.41 15.84
N ASN A 319 14.54 -22.25 15.47
CA ASN A 319 15.67 -22.42 16.37
C ASN A 319 15.95 -21.20 17.26
N THR A 320 15.00 -20.28 17.38
CA THR A 320 15.17 -19.04 18.14
C THR A 320 14.95 -19.34 19.64
N GLU A 321 15.96 -19.11 20.43
CA GLU A 321 15.77 -18.97 21.89
C GLU A 321 15.22 -17.56 22.15
N TYR A 322 14.06 -17.49 22.78
CA TYR A 322 13.51 -16.21 23.24
C TYR A 322 14.26 -15.78 24.49
N THR A 323 15.39 -15.08 24.28
CA THR A 323 16.18 -14.53 25.38
C THR A 323 15.51 -13.27 25.90
N ASN A 324 15.18 -13.28 27.18
CA ASN A 324 14.56 -12.13 27.85
C ASN A 324 15.62 -11.16 28.42
N THR A 325 16.89 -11.31 28.04
CA THR A 325 18.02 -10.52 28.52
C THR A 325 17.81 -9.03 28.33
N TYR A 326 17.35 -8.64 27.14
CA TYR A 326 17.05 -7.22 26.84
C TYR A 326 15.93 -6.66 27.75
N ILE A 327 14.87 -7.43 27.96
CA ILE A 327 13.71 -7.01 28.77
C ILE A 327 14.12 -6.91 30.25
N LEU A 328 14.91 -7.87 30.75
CA LEU A 328 15.41 -7.85 32.13
C LEU A 328 16.36 -6.68 32.36
N LYS A 329 17.19 -6.34 31.35
CA LYS A 329 18.06 -5.17 31.40
C LYS A 329 17.24 -3.86 31.46
N ASN A 330 16.18 -3.77 30.67
CA ASN A 330 15.24 -2.64 30.73
C ASN A 330 14.45 -2.57 32.05
N LEU A 331 14.26 -3.72 32.72
CA LEU A 331 13.68 -3.80 34.06
C LEU A 331 14.66 -3.39 35.17
N GLY A 332 15.90 -3.00 34.84
CA GLY A 332 16.89 -2.52 35.78
C GLY A 332 17.56 -3.65 36.62
N TYR A 333 17.42 -4.89 36.24
CA TYR A 333 18.09 -5.99 36.93
C TYR A 333 19.56 -6.11 36.49
N LYS A 334 20.46 -6.50 37.44
CA LYS A 334 21.86 -6.80 37.13
C LYS A 334 21.96 -8.16 36.43
N GLU A 335 22.89 -8.31 35.54
CA GLU A 335 23.11 -9.53 34.75
C GLU A 335 23.32 -10.78 35.63
N SER A 336 23.97 -10.62 36.79
CA SER A 336 24.18 -11.67 37.79
C SER A 336 22.87 -12.26 38.33
N ASP A 337 21.82 -11.46 38.39
CA ASP A 337 20.54 -11.83 39.01
C ASP A 337 19.51 -12.35 38.00
N PHE A 338 19.80 -12.23 36.71
CA PHE A 338 18.85 -12.53 35.63
C PHE A 338 18.30 -13.94 35.69
N LYS A 339 19.14 -14.96 35.95
CA LYS A 339 18.71 -16.35 35.97
C LYS A 339 17.72 -16.65 37.10
N ALA A 340 18.02 -16.19 38.31
CA ALA A 340 17.17 -16.46 39.48
C ALA A 340 15.84 -15.68 39.40
N LYS A 341 15.88 -14.38 39.10
CA LYS A 341 14.69 -13.54 39.01
C LYS A 341 13.83 -13.90 37.80
N PHE A 342 14.44 -14.21 36.65
CA PHE A 342 13.70 -14.65 35.49
C PHE A 342 12.92 -15.93 35.72
N LYS A 343 13.47 -16.88 36.50
CA LYS A 343 12.75 -18.09 36.84
C LYS A 343 11.47 -17.79 37.60
N VAL A 344 11.53 -16.90 38.62
CA VAL A 344 10.36 -16.51 39.40
C VAL A 344 9.32 -15.80 38.53
N ILE A 345 9.73 -14.79 37.77
CA ILE A 345 8.85 -14.04 36.83
C ILE A 345 8.18 -15.00 35.83
N LYS A 346 8.94 -15.92 35.26
CA LYS A 346 8.44 -16.94 34.35
C LYS A 346 7.36 -17.81 35.00
N ASP A 347 7.62 -18.32 36.21
CA ASP A 347 6.70 -19.20 36.89
C ASP A 347 5.38 -18.50 37.22
N GLU A 348 5.43 -17.21 37.63
CA GLU A 348 4.25 -16.41 37.92
C GLU A 348 3.44 -16.09 36.66
N ILE A 349 4.09 -15.61 35.59
CA ILE A 349 3.41 -15.32 34.32
C ILE A 349 2.81 -16.60 33.73
N CYS A 350 3.54 -17.70 33.71
CA CYS A 350 3.02 -18.99 33.22
C CYS A 350 1.85 -19.49 34.07
N SER A 351 1.91 -19.31 35.40
CA SER A 351 0.82 -19.69 36.30
C SER A 351 -0.46 -18.87 36.01
N PHE A 352 -0.31 -17.56 35.86
CA PHE A 352 -1.44 -16.68 35.47
C PHE A 352 -2.08 -17.13 34.17
N TRP A 353 -1.33 -17.22 33.07
CA TRP A 353 -1.88 -17.56 31.76
C TRP A 353 -2.45 -18.99 31.72
N ARG A 354 -1.85 -19.93 32.43
CA ARG A 354 -2.38 -21.30 32.57
C ARG A 354 -3.76 -21.29 33.23
N SER A 355 -3.90 -20.54 34.32
CA SER A 355 -5.16 -20.40 35.03
C SER A 355 -6.21 -19.66 34.19
N ALA A 356 -5.88 -18.49 33.68
CA ALA A 356 -6.77 -17.64 32.90
C ALA A 356 -7.32 -18.34 31.64
N TRP A 357 -6.47 -19.09 30.94
CA TRP A 357 -6.88 -19.82 29.73
C TRP A 357 -7.31 -21.28 30.02
N LYS A 358 -7.23 -21.74 31.26
CA LYS A 358 -7.50 -23.15 31.65
C LYS A 358 -6.67 -24.13 30.81
N ILE A 359 -5.36 -23.87 30.68
CA ILE A 359 -4.46 -24.71 29.89
C ILE A 359 -4.08 -25.95 30.75
N PRO A 360 -4.32 -27.17 30.26
CA PRO A 360 -4.01 -28.38 31.01
C PRO A 360 -2.50 -28.54 31.22
N ARG A 361 -2.11 -29.20 32.29
CA ARG A 361 -0.71 -29.58 32.46
C ARG A 361 -0.39 -30.72 31.49
N PRO A 362 0.59 -30.57 30.60
CA PRO A 362 0.94 -31.63 29.67
C PRO A 362 1.55 -32.82 30.41
N LYS A 363 1.19 -34.01 29.97
CA LYS A 363 1.78 -35.24 30.51
C LYS A 363 3.28 -35.33 30.18
N LYS A 364 3.71 -34.75 29.04
CA LYS A 364 5.11 -34.68 28.60
C LYS A 364 5.36 -33.32 27.96
N TYR A 365 6.43 -32.64 28.38
CA TYR A 365 6.86 -31.38 27.76
C TYR A 365 7.74 -31.70 26.56
N ASP A 366 7.21 -31.50 25.36
CA ASP A 366 8.03 -31.51 24.16
C ASP A 366 8.77 -30.16 23.97
N ALA A 367 9.69 -30.13 23.00
CA ALA A 367 10.50 -28.94 22.73
C ALA A 367 9.64 -27.73 22.29
N ASN A 368 8.58 -27.97 21.52
CA ASN A 368 7.71 -26.89 21.00
C ASN A 368 6.83 -26.30 22.11
N VAL A 369 6.29 -27.13 22.99
CA VAL A 369 5.53 -26.67 24.17
C VAL A 369 6.42 -25.81 25.07
N ARG A 370 7.69 -26.22 25.29
CA ARG A 370 8.67 -25.42 26.06
C ARG A 370 8.96 -24.08 25.39
N LYS A 371 9.18 -24.07 24.08
CA LYS A 371 9.36 -22.84 23.29
C LYS A 371 8.13 -21.93 23.35
N ALA A 372 6.92 -22.51 23.28
CA ALA A 372 5.69 -21.73 23.35
C ALA A 372 5.52 -21.03 24.69
N TRP A 373 5.79 -21.70 25.82
CA TRP A 373 5.78 -21.06 27.14
C TRP A 373 6.85 -19.95 27.28
N ASN A 374 8.06 -20.17 26.74
CA ASN A 374 9.08 -19.12 26.72
C ASN A 374 8.61 -17.92 25.89
N TYR A 375 7.94 -18.17 24.76
CA TYR A 375 7.37 -17.11 23.93
C TYR A 375 6.24 -16.35 24.64
N VAL A 376 5.34 -17.03 25.36
CA VAL A 376 4.29 -16.39 26.17
C VAL A 376 4.89 -15.38 27.14
N VAL A 377 5.91 -15.80 27.90
CA VAL A 377 6.59 -14.91 28.84
C VAL A 377 7.24 -13.73 28.14
N TYR A 378 8.02 -14.00 27.08
CA TYR A 378 8.66 -12.97 26.26
C TYR A 378 7.65 -11.94 25.73
N LYS A 379 6.55 -12.43 25.13
CA LYS A 379 5.56 -11.55 24.51
C LYS A 379 4.76 -10.75 25.54
N THR A 380 4.42 -11.35 26.67
CA THR A 380 3.78 -10.65 27.80
C THR A 380 4.64 -9.48 28.28
N LEU A 381 5.91 -9.75 28.60
CA LEU A 381 6.84 -8.71 29.06
C LEU A 381 7.07 -7.64 28.00
N LYS A 382 7.21 -8.05 26.72
CA LYS A 382 7.39 -7.10 25.61
C LYS A 382 6.18 -6.17 25.44
N ILE A 383 4.95 -6.69 25.51
CA ILE A 383 3.75 -5.84 25.44
C ILE A 383 3.75 -4.86 26.61
N CYS A 384 3.97 -5.34 27.83
CA CYS A 384 3.94 -4.52 29.03
C CYS A 384 5.06 -3.46 29.07
N SER A 385 6.19 -3.70 28.37
CA SER A 385 7.28 -2.70 28.28
C SER A 385 7.13 -1.72 27.12
N THR A 386 6.24 -2.01 26.16
CA THR A 386 6.09 -1.21 24.94
C THR A 386 4.84 -0.32 24.97
N TYR A 387 3.78 -0.77 25.64
CA TYR A 387 2.48 -0.08 25.64
C TYR A 387 2.14 0.43 27.04
N ASP A 388 1.91 1.74 27.15
CA ASP A 388 1.63 2.43 28.43
C ASP A 388 0.39 1.89 29.14
N THR A 389 -0.61 1.45 28.36
CA THR A 389 -1.83 0.81 28.89
C THR A 389 -1.54 -0.42 29.75
N HIS A 390 -0.40 -1.07 29.58
CA HIS A 390 0.02 -2.28 30.28
C HIS A 390 1.29 -2.11 31.13
N CYS A 391 1.88 -0.91 31.19
CA CYS A 391 3.15 -0.64 31.88
C CYS A 391 3.09 -0.92 33.39
N SER A 392 1.90 -0.88 33.99
CA SER A 392 1.69 -1.17 35.42
C SER A 392 2.18 -2.57 35.84
N VAL A 393 2.23 -3.54 34.91
CA VAL A 393 2.80 -4.87 35.13
C VAL A 393 4.31 -4.78 35.38
N ILE A 394 5.01 -3.97 34.61
CA ILE A 394 6.45 -3.75 34.74
C ILE A 394 6.79 -3.09 36.08
N ALA A 395 6.02 -2.03 36.44
CA ALA A 395 6.17 -1.35 37.73
C ALA A 395 5.99 -2.32 38.92
N GLU A 396 5.03 -3.25 38.84
CA GLU A 396 4.82 -4.25 39.86
C GLU A 396 5.97 -5.26 39.93
N LEU A 397 6.49 -5.71 38.79
CA LEU A 397 7.65 -6.65 38.75
C LEU A 397 8.93 -6.02 39.29
N GLN A 398 9.09 -4.71 39.21
CA GLN A 398 10.21 -3.94 39.75
C GLN A 398 10.10 -3.74 41.26
N ASN A 399 8.89 -3.87 41.83
CA ASN A 399 8.67 -3.67 43.25
C ASN A 399 9.34 -4.80 44.05
N LYS A 400 10.19 -4.45 45.05
CA LYS A 400 10.85 -5.40 45.94
C LYS A 400 9.85 -6.20 46.82
N ARG A 401 8.67 -5.68 47.06
CA ARG A 401 7.58 -6.27 47.84
C ARG A 401 6.38 -6.63 46.96
N TYR A 402 6.64 -7.10 45.72
CA TYR A 402 5.53 -7.46 44.84
C TYR A 402 4.73 -8.64 45.46
N ASN A 403 3.41 -8.58 45.20
CA ASN A 403 2.50 -9.65 45.62
C ASN A 403 1.91 -10.30 44.36
N ARG A 404 1.87 -11.64 44.33
CA ARG A 404 1.29 -12.42 43.25
C ARG A 404 -0.13 -11.92 42.88
N TRP A 405 -0.98 -11.68 43.83
CA TRP A 405 -2.33 -11.19 43.60
C TRP A 405 -2.33 -9.82 42.87
N ARG A 406 -1.44 -8.91 43.28
CA ARG A 406 -1.31 -7.59 42.61
C ARG A 406 -0.83 -7.72 41.15
N LEU A 407 0.11 -8.66 40.92
CA LEU A 407 0.58 -8.94 39.55
C LEU A 407 -0.53 -9.52 38.68
N GLU A 408 -1.35 -10.44 39.21
CA GLU A 408 -2.50 -11.01 38.52
C GLU A 408 -3.53 -9.95 38.18
N CYS A 409 -3.85 -9.01 39.09
CA CYS A 409 -4.72 -7.87 38.84
C CYS A 409 -4.22 -6.97 37.72
N LYS A 410 -2.89 -6.76 37.62
CA LYS A 410 -2.28 -5.92 36.60
C LYS A 410 -2.14 -6.63 35.24
N LEU A 411 -2.07 -7.96 35.20
CA LEU A 411 -2.11 -8.77 34.00
C LEU A 411 -3.54 -8.91 33.42
N PHE A 412 -4.54 -8.64 34.24
CA PHE A 412 -5.93 -8.81 33.85
C PHE A 412 -6.36 -7.93 32.66
N PRO A 413 -6.04 -6.63 32.57
CA PRO A 413 -6.33 -5.82 31.40
C PRO A 413 -5.71 -6.41 30.11
N LEU A 414 -4.50 -7.01 30.20
CA LEU A 414 -3.88 -7.67 29.06
C LEU A 414 -4.61 -8.97 28.66
N PHE A 415 -5.16 -9.71 29.63
CA PHE A 415 -6.02 -10.86 29.34
C PHE A 415 -7.29 -10.45 28.61
N MET A 416 -7.89 -9.31 28.95
CA MET A 416 -9.11 -8.78 28.32
C MET A 416 -8.86 -8.07 26.99
N ASP A 417 -7.60 -7.87 26.60
CA ASP A 417 -7.24 -7.19 25.38
C ASP A 417 -7.42 -8.10 24.16
N GLU A 418 -8.46 -7.82 23.35
CA GLU A 418 -8.75 -8.50 22.09
C GLU A 418 -8.12 -7.80 20.87
N SER A 419 -7.28 -6.79 21.09
CA SER A 419 -6.63 -6.04 20.02
C SER A 419 -5.55 -6.85 19.29
N HIS A 420 -5.09 -6.31 18.15
CA HIS A 420 -3.98 -6.90 17.38
C HIS A 420 -2.66 -7.02 18.18
N ILE A 421 -2.49 -6.25 19.26
CA ILE A 421 -1.30 -6.29 20.16
C ILE A 421 -1.14 -7.69 20.75
N THR A 422 -2.25 -8.28 21.16
CA THR A 422 -2.30 -9.58 21.84
C THR A 422 -2.47 -10.78 20.92
N VAL A 423 -2.82 -10.62 19.64
CA VAL A 423 -3.07 -11.72 18.69
C VAL A 423 -1.98 -12.79 18.71
N LYS A 424 -0.69 -12.41 18.66
CA LYS A 424 0.42 -13.39 18.69
C LYS A 424 0.54 -14.11 20.02
N LEU A 425 0.20 -13.46 21.12
CA LEU A 425 0.13 -14.06 22.45
C LEU A 425 -1.04 -15.05 22.52
N ARG A 426 -2.23 -14.62 22.07
CA ARG A 426 -3.45 -15.45 22.05
C ARG A 426 -3.28 -16.68 21.15
N ARG A 427 -2.69 -16.56 19.95
CA ARG A 427 -2.32 -17.71 19.09
C ARG A 427 -1.47 -18.74 19.84
N THR A 428 -0.50 -18.27 20.64
CA THR A 428 0.38 -19.18 21.38
C THR A 428 -0.33 -19.85 22.55
N LEU A 429 -1.21 -19.12 23.24
CA LEU A 429 -2.04 -19.67 24.32
C LEU A 429 -3.07 -20.66 23.77
N ALA A 430 -3.69 -20.38 22.63
CA ALA A 430 -4.59 -21.30 21.94
C ALA A 430 -3.87 -22.58 21.48
N TYR A 431 -2.66 -22.45 20.94
CA TYR A 431 -1.82 -23.61 20.63
C TYR A 431 -1.54 -24.47 21.88
N LEU A 432 -1.16 -23.87 22.99
CA LEU A 432 -0.91 -24.58 24.24
C LEU A 432 -2.15 -25.27 24.81
N LYS A 433 -3.34 -24.69 24.59
CA LYS A 433 -4.60 -25.22 25.08
C LYS A 433 -5.16 -26.33 24.20
N TYR A 434 -5.20 -26.10 22.87
CA TYR A 434 -5.94 -26.94 21.93
C TYR A 434 -5.05 -27.89 21.13
N GLY A 435 -3.75 -27.59 20.97
CA GLY A 435 -2.78 -28.48 20.33
C GLY A 435 -2.99 -28.71 18.83
N ILE A 436 -3.62 -27.76 18.09
CA ILE A 436 -3.96 -27.92 16.66
C ILE A 436 -2.71 -28.25 15.81
N TYR A 437 -1.56 -27.66 16.15
CA TYR A 437 -0.29 -27.81 15.43
C TYR A 437 0.73 -28.61 16.24
N GLY A 438 0.41 -29.89 16.53
CA GLY A 438 1.24 -30.73 17.42
C GLY A 438 2.57 -31.19 16.80
N LYS A 439 2.71 -31.18 15.46
CA LYS A 439 3.90 -31.65 14.74
C LYS A 439 4.64 -30.49 14.11
N SER A 440 5.98 -30.45 14.24
CA SER A 440 6.85 -29.61 13.41
C SER A 440 7.32 -30.39 12.17
N ASP A 441 7.79 -29.68 11.17
CA ASP A 441 8.21 -30.22 9.87
C ASP A 441 7.08 -31.04 9.18
N TYR A 442 5.87 -30.52 9.25
CA TYR A 442 4.66 -31.17 8.79
C TYR A 442 3.79 -30.18 8.00
N THR A 443 3.14 -30.70 6.94
CA THR A 443 2.16 -29.96 6.15
C THR A 443 0.76 -30.17 6.72
N TYR A 444 0.13 -29.06 7.11
CA TYR A 444 -1.26 -29.03 7.54
C TYR A 444 -2.13 -28.54 6.39
N TYR A 445 -2.94 -29.40 5.81
CA TYR A 445 -3.87 -29.02 4.75
C TYR A 445 -5.04 -28.23 5.31
N MET A 446 -5.56 -27.30 4.50
CA MET A 446 -6.58 -26.34 4.95
C MET A 446 -7.85 -27.04 5.46
N ASN A 447 -8.32 -28.09 4.80
CA ASN A 447 -9.49 -28.86 5.23
C ASN A 447 -9.31 -29.47 6.65
N HIS A 448 -8.11 -29.93 6.96
CA HIS A 448 -7.80 -30.42 8.31
C HIS A 448 -7.79 -29.28 9.34
N ILE A 449 -7.14 -28.17 9.00
CA ILE A 449 -7.10 -26.98 9.86
C ILE A 449 -8.53 -26.49 10.16
N GLU A 450 -9.38 -26.37 9.14
CA GLU A 450 -10.78 -25.97 9.27
C GLU A 450 -11.56 -26.92 10.18
N GLY A 451 -11.41 -28.21 9.98
CA GLY A 451 -12.07 -29.22 10.80
C GLY A 451 -11.67 -29.11 12.28
N GLU A 452 -10.38 -28.93 12.57
CA GLU A 452 -9.90 -28.75 13.94
C GLU A 452 -10.38 -27.41 14.53
N MET A 453 -10.32 -26.31 13.76
CA MET A 453 -10.81 -25.00 14.20
C MET A 453 -12.32 -25.06 14.50
N TYR A 454 -13.11 -25.69 13.63
CA TYR A 454 -14.54 -25.85 13.85
C TYR A 454 -14.82 -26.66 15.14
N ARG A 455 -14.11 -27.75 15.37
CA ARG A 455 -14.24 -28.54 16.61
C ARG A 455 -13.90 -27.72 17.86
N VAL A 456 -12.84 -26.93 17.79
CA VAL A 456 -12.42 -26.05 18.88
C VAL A 456 -13.48 -24.97 19.12
N MET A 457 -13.93 -24.29 18.09
CA MET A 457 -14.92 -23.20 18.20
C MET A 457 -16.28 -23.70 18.69
N LYS A 458 -16.71 -24.88 18.26
CA LYS A 458 -17.95 -25.51 18.75
C LYS A 458 -17.88 -25.92 20.23
N ARG A 459 -16.67 -26.28 20.72
CA ARG A 459 -16.42 -26.67 22.13
C ARG A 459 -15.97 -25.50 23.00
N ALA A 460 -15.43 -24.46 22.38
CA ALA A 460 -15.00 -23.27 23.08
C ALA A 460 -16.20 -22.42 23.43
N ASP A 461 -16.91 -22.82 24.47
CA ASP A 461 -17.68 -21.86 25.23
C ASP A 461 -16.77 -20.67 25.57
N LYS A 462 -17.34 -19.49 25.63
CA LYS A 462 -16.69 -18.27 26.08
C LYS A 462 -15.73 -18.59 27.21
N LEU A 463 -14.48 -18.16 27.12
CA LEU A 463 -13.51 -18.39 28.20
C LEU A 463 -14.07 -17.75 29.48
N PRO A 464 -14.48 -18.54 30.47
CA PRO A 464 -15.10 -17.96 31.65
C PRO A 464 -14.02 -17.20 32.42
N PHE A 465 -14.38 -16.03 32.87
CA PHE A 465 -13.58 -15.23 33.77
C PHE A 465 -13.43 -15.95 35.11
N MET A 466 -12.20 -16.09 35.61
CA MET A 466 -11.93 -16.79 36.88
C MET A 466 -11.83 -15.86 38.08
N TYR A 467 -11.59 -14.59 37.89
CA TYR A 467 -11.48 -13.60 38.96
C TYR A 467 -12.44 -12.46 38.70
N GLY A 468 -13.31 -12.13 39.67
CA GLY A 468 -14.05 -10.87 39.68
C GLY A 468 -13.04 -9.73 39.67
N ASP A 469 -13.31 -8.65 38.94
CA ASP A 469 -12.52 -7.45 39.04
C ASP A 469 -12.51 -7.05 40.54
N PRO A 470 -11.36 -6.99 41.20
CA PRO A 470 -11.32 -6.67 42.63
C PRO A 470 -11.80 -5.25 42.92
N PHE A 471 -12.05 -4.44 41.91
CA PHE A 471 -12.58 -3.07 42.00
C PHE A 471 -14.03 -2.90 41.49
N ASP A 472 -14.63 -3.95 40.93
CA ASP A 472 -15.99 -3.89 40.38
C ASP A 472 -16.98 -4.50 41.40
N PHE A 473 -17.57 -3.66 42.24
CA PHE A 473 -18.57 -4.06 43.24
C PHE A 473 -19.94 -4.46 42.62
N HIS A 474 -20.06 -4.39 41.27
CA HIS A 474 -21.24 -4.78 40.49
C HIS A 474 -20.97 -5.97 39.57
N ALA A 475 -20.57 -7.10 40.13
CA ALA A 475 -20.09 -8.28 39.42
C ALA A 475 -21.20 -9.17 38.81
N ASP A 476 -22.24 -8.61 38.20
CA ASP A 476 -23.29 -9.41 37.56
C ASP A 476 -23.10 -9.69 36.06
N GLU A 477 -22.16 -9.05 35.39
CA GLU A 477 -21.81 -9.38 34.02
C GLU A 477 -20.50 -10.20 33.95
N LYS A 478 -20.65 -11.50 33.68
CA LYS A 478 -19.51 -12.39 33.39
C LYS A 478 -18.80 -11.92 32.13
N LYS A 479 -17.72 -11.15 32.26
CA LYS A 479 -16.87 -10.77 31.14
C LYS A 479 -16.20 -12.00 30.58
N THR A 480 -16.43 -12.28 29.31
CA THR A 480 -15.90 -13.46 28.59
C THR A 480 -15.13 -13.01 27.36
N ILE A 481 -14.01 -13.68 27.07
CA ILE A 481 -13.25 -13.47 25.82
C ILE A 481 -13.84 -14.38 24.74
N THR A 482 -14.03 -13.80 23.55
CA THR A 482 -14.48 -14.55 22.37
C THR A 482 -13.27 -15.04 21.58
N LEU A 483 -13.17 -16.36 21.41
CA LEU A 483 -12.16 -16.98 20.58
C LEU A 483 -12.47 -16.73 19.10
N THR A 484 -11.48 -16.24 18.35
CA THR A 484 -11.59 -16.00 16.91
C THR A 484 -10.78 -17.02 16.10
N THR A 485 -11.07 -17.16 14.81
CA THR A 485 -10.25 -17.98 13.90
C THR A 485 -8.80 -17.51 13.84
N GLN A 486 -8.57 -16.18 14.01
CA GLN A 486 -7.24 -15.60 14.08
C GLN A 486 -6.41 -16.11 15.24
N ASP A 487 -7.03 -16.42 16.37
CA ASP A 487 -6.36 -16.96 17.55
C ASP A 487 -5.92 -18.42 17.37
N LEU A 488 -6.54 -19.12 16.43
CA LEU A 488 -6.28 -20.53 16.12
C LEU A 488 -5.27 -20.73 14.99
N LEU A 489 -4.74 -19.66 14.41
CA LEU A 489 -3.66 -19.74 13.43
C LEU A 489 -2.33 -20.19 14.07
N PRO A 490 -1.36 -20.67 13.27
CA PRO A 490 -0.07 -21.12 13.79
C PRO A 490 0.63 -20.09 14.68
N PRO A 491 1.15 -20.49 15.84
CA PRO A 491 1.82 -19.59 16.75
C PRO A 491 3.18 -19.15 16.19
N PRO A 492 3.72 -18.00 16.62
CA PRO A 492 4.97 -17.44 16.12
C PRO A 492 6.24 -18.26 16.38
N ILE A 493 6.16 -19.33 17.14
CA ILE A 493 7.26 -20.27 17.37
C ILE A 493 7.60 -21.11 16.12
N PHE A 494 6.69 -21.15 15.14
CA PHE A 494 6.93 -21.79 13.86
C PHE A 494 7.29 -20.77 12.78
N ARG A 495 8.15 -21.19 11.84
CA ARG A 495 8.17 -20.64 10.48
C ARG A 495 7.10 -21.37 9.70
N PHE A 496 6.52 -20.70 8.72
CA PHE A 496 5.54 -21.33 7.85
C PHE A 496 5.79 -20.93 6.39
N SER A 497 5.44 -21.87 5.51
CA SER A 497 5.37 -21.68 4.07
C SER A 497 4.02 -22.16 3.58
N PHE A 498 3.44 -21.47 2.60
CA PHE A 498 2.19 -21.89 2.01
C PHE A 498 2.44 -23.01 0.99
N VAL A 499 1.64 -24.06 1.05
CA VAL A 499 1.58 -25.10 0.04
C VAL A 499 0.46 -24.77 -0.92
N MET A 500 0.76 -24.77 -2.20
CA MET A 500 -0.10 -24.31 -3.27
C MET A 500 -0.31 -25.40 -4.31
N MET A 501 -1.41 -25.29 -5.06
CA MET A 501 -1.73 -26.12 -6.20
C MET A 501 -2.47 -25.31 -7.26
N GLU A 502 -2.41 -25.73 -8.51
CA GLU A 502 -3.24 -25.18 -9.58
C GLU A 502 -4.70 -25.58 -9.38
N LYS A 503 -5.62 -24.63 -9.55
CA LYS A 503 -7.05 -24.80 -9.27
C LYS A 503 -7.66 -25.96 -10.06
N GLU A 504 -7.24 -26.15 -11.28
CA GLU A 504 -7.72 -27.23 -12.18
C GLU A 504 -7.37 -28.62 -11.65
N LYS A 505 -6.27 -28.75 -10.92
CA LYS A 505 -5.81 -30.02 -10.36
C LYS A 505 -6.42 -30.41 -9.02
N ILE A 506 -7.23 -29.52 -8.41
CA ILE A 506 -7.81 -29.77 -7.08
C ILE A 506 -8.89 -30.85 -7.13
N ASN A 507 -9.63 -30.98 -8.25
CA ASN A 507 -10.77 -31.90 -8.40
C ASN A 507 -10.39 -33.27 -8.98
N ASP A 508 -9.24 -33.40 -9.58
CA ASP A 508 -8.70 -34.66 -10.05
C ASP A 508 -7.84 -35.30 -8.96
N ASN A 509 -7.74 -36.64 -8.92
CA ASN A 509 -6.88 -37.37 -7.98
C ASN A 509 -5.48 -36.75 -7.95
N HIS A 510 -5.33 -35.64 -7.20
CA HIS A 510 -4.09 -34.89 -7.19
C HIS A 510 -2.96 -35.71 -6.59
N LEU A 511 -1.85 -35.70 -7.26
CA LEU A 511 -0.61 -36.28 -6.77
C LEU A 511 0.12 -35.22 -5.91
N ILE A 512 0.77 -35.65 -4.85
CA ILE A 512 1.63 -34.76 -4.03
C ILE A 512 2.70 -34.05 -4.89
N SER A 513 3.06 -34.66 -6.04
CA SER A 513 3.97 -34.05 -7.03
C SER A 513 3.45 -32.77 -7.69
N ASP A 514 2.16 -32.48 -7.62
CA ASP A 514 1.54 -31.27 -8.18
C ASP A 514 1.57 -30.09 -7.19
N GLU A 515 1.99 -30.35 -5.96
CA GLU A 515 2.12 -29.33 -4.91
C GLU A 515 3.43 -28.56 -5.06
N PHE A 516 3.37 -27.27 -4.84
CA PHE A 516 4.55 -26.41 -4.80
C PHE A 516 4.45 -25.39 -3.66
N LEU A 517 5.60 -24.90 -3.23
CA LEU A 517 5.64 -23.87 -2.18
C LEU A 517 5.45 -22.47 -2.79
N PHE A 518 4.87 -21.57 -2.01
CA PHE A 518 4.71 -20.15 -2.39
C PHE A 518 6.04 -19.51 -2.81
N GLU A 519 7.14 -19.93 -2.22
CA GLU A 519 8.49 -19.50 -2.57
C GLU A 519 8.92 -19.92 -4.00
N GLY A 520 8.24 -20.87 -4.60
CA GLY A 520 8.43 -21.27 -6.00
C GLY A 520 7.78 -20.35 -7.02
N LEU A 521 6.92 -19.41 -6.60
CA LEU A 521 6.38 -18.37 -7.47
C LEU A 521 7.50 -17.45 -7.98
N SER A 522 7.35 -16.95 -9.21
CA SER A 522 8.22 -15.91 -9.75
C SER A 522 8.18 -14.64 -8.89
N SER A 523 9.19 -13.77 -9.01
CA SER A 523 9.24 -12.51 -8.26
C SER A 523 8.02 -11.63 -8.55
N GLY A 524 7.61 -11.52 -9.82
CA GLY A 524 6.42 -10.75 -10.22
C GLY A 524 5.13 -11.34 -9.64
N GLU A 525 4.91 -12.65 -9.74
CA GLU A 525 3.73 -13.30 -9.13
C GLU A 525 3.65 -13.10 -7.63
N ARG A 526 4.80 -13.18 -6.92
CA ARG A 526 4.85 -12.90 -5.48
C ARG A 526 4.51 -11.44 -5.17
N GLN A 527 5.00 -10.52 -5.98
CA GLN A 527 4.73 -9.10 -5.79
C GLN A 527 3.24 -8.78 -6.01
N VAL A 528 2.61 -9.34 -7.05
CA VAL A 528 1.15 -9.24 -7.28
C VAL A 528 0.39 -9.82 -6.08
N ALA A 529 0.75 -11.03 -5.65
CA ALA A 529 0.10 -11.67 -4.50
C ALA A 529 0.24 -10.83 -3.23
N TYR A 530 1.40 -10.25 -2.96
CA TYR A 530 1.64 -9.42 -1.79
C TYR A 530 0.93 -8.08 -1.85
N SER A 531 0.92 -7.38 -3.00
CA SER A 531 0.23 -6.10 -3.14
C SER A 531 -1.27 -6.25 -2.91
N ILE A 532 -1.90 -7.23 -3.56
CA ILE A 532 -3.33 -7.52 -3.40
C ILE A 532 -3.64 -7.98 -1.96
N SER A 533 -2.87 -8.91 -1.41
CA SER A 533 -3.09 -9.41 -0.04
C SER A 533 -2.92 -8.31 1.01
N ASN A 534 -1.96 -7.41 0.83
CA ASN A 534 -1.78 -6.28 1.73
C ASN A 534 -3.00 -5.36 1.69
N PHE A 535 -3.52 -5.07 0.52
CA PHE A 535 -4.71 -4.24 0.37
C PHE A 535 -5.94 -4.93 0.99
N MET A 536 -6.18 -6.18 0.64
CA MET A 536 -7.28 -6.97 1.21
C MET A 536 -7.20 -7.07 2.73
N TYR A 537 -5.99 -7.21 3.29
CA TYR A 537 -5.79 -7.22 4.73
C TYR A 537 -6.23 -5.90 5.39
N HIS A 538 -5.90 -4.75 4.81
CA HIS A 538 -6.35 -3.47 5.32
C HIS A 538 -7.87 -3.32 5.21
N LEU A 539 -8.46 -3.67 4.08
CA LEU A 539 -9.91 -3.61 3.89
C LEU A 539 -10.67 -4.49 4.88
N VAL A 540 -10.26 -5.76 5.03
CA VAL A 540 -10.90 -6.69 5.97
C VAL A 540 -10.80 -6.19 7.41
N ASN A 541 -9.67 -5.59 7.79
CA ASN A 541 -9.51 -5.04 9.13
C ASN A 541 -10.36 -3.78 9.34
N ILE A 542 -10.40 -2.86 8.37
CA ILE A 542 -11.26 -1.66 8.41
C ILE A 542 -12.73 -2.10 8.51
N ASP A 543 -13.14 -3.08 7.71
CA ASP A 543 -14.49 -3.63 7.70
C ASP A 543 -14.87 -4.28 9.04
N SER A 544 -13.92 -4.83 9.77
CA SER A 544 -14.10 -5.50 11.05
C SER A 544 -14.17 -4.57 12.26
N VAL A 545 -13.91 -3.29 12.10
CA VAL A 545 -13.90 -2.33 13.22
C VAL A 545 -15.30 -2.17 13.80
N HIS A 546 -15.48 -2.51 15.07
CA HIS A 546 -16.72 -2.26 15.80
C HIS A 546 -16.65 -0.90 16.51
N GLU A 547 -17.69 -0.10 16.37
CA GLU A 547 -17.82 1.11 17.18
C GLU A 547 -17.94 0.73 18.65
N CYS A 548 -17.05 1.25 19.49
CA CYS A 548 -17.29 1.18 20.93
C CYS A 548 -18.49 2.06 21.28
N LYS A 549 -19.50 1.49 21.92
CA LYS A 549 -20.65 2.23 22.45
C LYS A 549 -20.29 3.18 23.61
N ASP A 550 -19.08 3.03 24.16
CA ASP A 550 -18.60 3.87 25.25
C ASP A 550 -18.17 5.24 24.74
N SER A 551 -18.79 6.25 25.30
CA SER A 551 -18.70 7.67 25.00
C SER A 551 -17.34 8.32 25.33
N LYS A 552 -16.24 7.56 25.44
CA LYS A 552 -14.91 8.16 25.62
C LYS A 552 -14.36 8.61 24.27
N PRO A 553 -14.00 9.90 24.14
CA PRO A 553 -13.31 10.39 22.94
C PRO A 553 -12.04 9.60 22.70
N GLY A 554 -11.75 9.28 21.43
CA GLY A 554 -10.45 8.73 21.00
C GLY A 554 -10.39 7.25 20.64
N ARG A 555 -11.48 6.48 20.68
CA ARG A 555 -11.41 5.03 20.42
C ARG A 555 -12.19 4.60 19.17
N ARG A 556 -11.45 4.13 18.16
CA ARG A 556 -11.85 3.39 16.94
C ARG A 556 -12.95 4.06 16.10
N VAL A 557 -12.54 4.57 14.97
CA VAL A 557 -13.43 5.14 13.96
C VAL A 557 -13.83 4.04 12.99
N ARG A 558 -15.12 3.92 12.67
CA ARG A 558 -15.60 3.05 11.60
C ARG A 558 -15.67 3.86 10.31
N TYR A 559 -14.84 3.46 9.32
CA TYR A 559 -14.89 4.03 7.99
C TYR A 559 -15.72 3.16 7.06
N HIS A 560 -16.60 3.80 6.28
CA HIS A 560 -17.41 3.14 5.26
C HIS A 560 -16.80 3.28 3.87
N ASN A 561 -15.94 4.26 3.69
CA ASN A 561 -15.30 4.59 2.42
C ASN A 561 -13.77 4.47 2.55
N VAL A 562 -13.14 3.90 1.52
CA VAL A 562 -11.68 3.70 1.49
C VAL A 562 -11.12 4.27 0.19
N PHE A 563 -10.16 5.17 0.31
CA PHE A 563 -9.36 5.70 -0.79
C PHE A 563 -8.02 4.96 -0.84
N ALA A 564 -7.72 4.31 -1.94
CA ALA A 564 -6.48 3.58 -2.16
C ALA A 564 -5.67 4.25 -3.27
N ILE A 565 -4.42 4.62 -2.97
CA ILE A 565 -3.47 5.13 -3.95
C ILE A 565 -2.45 4.02 -4.22
N PHE A 566 -2.38 3.57 -5.47
CA PHE A 566 -1.38 2.63 -5.95
C PHE A 566 -0.38 3.40 -6.82
N ASP A 567 0.78 3.72 -6.24
CA ASP A 567 1.81 4.51 -6.89
C ASP A 567 2.92 3.57 -7.38
N GLU A 568 2.99 3.39 -8.69
CA GLU A 568 3.96 2.55 -9.40
C GLU A 568 4.07 1.11 -8.85
N VAL A 569 2.95 0.51 -8.46
CA VAL A 569 2.94 -0.84 -7.87
C VAL A 569 3.36 -1.93 -8.86
N GLU A 570 3.23 -1.65 -10.15
CA GLU A 570 3.53 -2.55 -11.27
C GLU A 570 5.00 -2.55 -11.71
N LEU A 571 5.88 -1.77 -11.09
CA LEU A 571 7.30 -1.60 -11.49
C LEU A 571 8.06 -2.92 -11.75
N TYR A 572 7.74 -3.95 -11.00
CA TYR A 572 8.41 -5.25 -11.09
C TYR A 572 7.58 -6.34 -11.79
N PHE A 573 6.45 -5.96 -12.41
CA PHE A 573 5.58 -6.92 -13.05
C PHE A 573 6.01 -7.18 -14.49
N HIS A 574 5.97 -8.46 -14.90
CA HIS A 574 6.01 -8.82 -16.30
C HIS A 574 4.80 -8.18 -17.01
N PRO A 575 4.91 -7.76 -18.29
CA PRO A 575 3.79 -7.16 -19.04
C PRO A 575 2.46 -7.91 -18.95
N ASP A 576 2.46 -9.25 -18.99
CA ASP A 576 1.23 -10.05 -18.81
C ASP A 576 0.61 -9.86 -17.40
N LEU A 577 1.44 -9.72 -16.38
CA LEU A 577 0.94 -9.44 -15.02
C LEU A 577 0.42 -8.01 -14.88
N GLN A 578 1.02 -7.03 -15.58
CA GLN A 578 0.50 -5.66 -15.63
C GLN A 578 -0.89 -5.63 -16.27
N ARG A 579 -1.05 -6.32 -17.40
CA ARG A 579 -2.32 -6.48 -18.13
C ARG A 579 -3.44 -7.11 -17.29
N ARG A 580 -3.09 -8.00 -16.38
CA ARG A 580 -4.05 -8.75 -15.55
C ARG A 580 -4.26 -8.16 -14.16
N TYR A 581 -3.51 -7.13 -13.79
CA TYR A 581 -3.45 -6.67 -12.40
C TYR A 581 -4.78 -6.15 -11.88
N LEU A 582 -5.46 -5.26 -12.64
CA LEU A 582 -6.76 -4.72 -12.24
C LEU A 582 -7.83 -5.81 -12.16
N ASP A 583 -7.85 -6.74 -13.10
CA ASP A 583 -8.75 -7.88 -13.08
C ASP A 583 -8.53 -8.78 -11.84
N LEU A 584 -7.28 -9.07 -11.49
CA LEU A 584 -6.96 -9.84 -10.28
C LEU A 584 -7.37 -9.10 -8.99
N LEU A 585 -7.17 -7.79 -8.97
CA LEU A 585 -7.56 -6.93 -7.85
C LEU A 585 -9.08 -6.91 -7.68
N LEU A 586 -9.83 -6.66 -8.76
CA LEU A 586 -11.30 -6.65 -8.77
C LEU A 586 -11.87 -8.02 -8.38
N ALA A 587 -11.33 -9.11 -8.91
CA ALA A 587 -11.74 -10.46 -8.53
C ALA A 587 -11.55 -10.72 -7.03
N SER A 588 -10.46 -10.19 -6.44
CA SER A 588 -10.24 -10.30 -4.99
C SER A 588 -11.25 -9.48 -4.18
N LEU A 589 -11.60 -8.29 -4.66
CA LEU A 589 -12.62 -7.42 -4.04
C LEU A 589 -14.02 -8.03 -4.14
N GLN A 590 -14.41 -8.58 -5.30
CA GLN A 590 -15.69 -9.29 -5.50
C GLN A 590 -15.87 -10.44 -4.52
N ASN A 591 -14.80 -11.15 -4.24
CA ASN A 591 -14.79 -12.29 -3.33
C ASN A 591 -14.85 -11.89 -1.84
N ALA A 592 -14.69 -10.62 -1.48
CA ALA A 592 -14.51 -10.23 -0.08
C ALA A 592 -15.81 -9.96 0.70
N HIS A 593 -16.93 -9.74 0.07
CA HIS A 593 -18.24 -9.50 0.72
C HIS A 593 -18.18 -8.63 1.99
N PHE A 594 -17.83 -7.34 1.84
CA PHE A 594 -17.69 -6.41 2.95
C PHE A 594 -19.01 -6.14 3.67
N LYS A 595 -18.96 -6.02 4.99
CA LYS A 595 -20.13 -5.75 5.85
C LYS A 595 -20.42 -4.26 6.00
N ASN A 596 -19.36 -3.49 6.20
CA ASN A 596 -19.42 -2.07 6.55
C ASN A 596 -18.86 -1.15 5.46
N ILE A 597 -17.92 -1.61 4.63
CA ILE A 597 -17.37 -0.82 3.52
C ILE A 597 -18.41 -0.76 2.40
N THR A 598 -18.77 0.47 2.01
CA THR A 598 -19.74 0.78 0.96
C THR A 598 -19.12 1.38 -0.29
N GLY A 599 -18.00 2.11 -0.14
CA GLY A 599 -17.32 2.76 -1.25
C GLY A 599 -15.80 2.53 -1.22
N ILE A 600 -15.24 2.15 -2.36
CA ILE A 600 -13.80 2.03 -2.56
C ILE A 600 -13.42 2.86 -3.79
N ASN A 601 -12.53 3.85 -3.61
CA ASN A 601 -11.96 4.61 -4.71
C ASN A 601 -10.48 4.25 -4.85
N ILE A 602 -10.08 3.81 -6.04
CA ILE A 602 -8.71 3.42 -6.35
C ILE A 602 -8.11 4.42 -7.32
N MET A 603 -6.98 5.02 -6.97
CA MET A 603 -6.18 5.87 -7.85
C MET A 603 -4.90 5.12 -8.22
N MET A 604 -4.72 4.86 -9.51
CA MET A 604 -3.52 4.24 -10.07
C MET A 604 -2.59 5.34 -10.59
N VAL A 605 -1.40 5.49 -10.02
CA VAL A 605 -0.35 6.33 -10.59
C VAL A 605 0.61 5.42 -11.32
N THR A 606 0.62 5.48 -12.64
CA THR A 606 1.21 4.40 -13.45
C THR A 606 1.92 4.92 -14.70
N HIS A 607 2.90 4.16 -15.15
CA HIS A 607 3.53 4.24 -16.46
C HIS A 607 3.17 3.05 -17.36
N SER A 608 2.19 2.22 -16.96
CA SER A 608 1.81 1.03 -17.72
C SER A 608 0.66 1.30 -18.70
N PRO A 609 0.89 1.16 -20.00
CA PRO A 609 -0.19 1.27 -21.00
C PRO A 609 -1.22 0.15 -20.83
N PHE A 610 -0.83 -0.99 -20.26
CA PHE A 610 -1.74 -2.10 -19.98
C PHE A 610 -2.80 -1.73 -18.95
N VAL A 611 -2.43 -1.00 -17.90
CA VAL A 611 -3.36 -0.53 -16.87
C VAL A 611 -4.32 0.50 -17.45
N LEU A 612 -3.84 1.39 -18.32
CA LEU A 612 -4.70 2.40 -18.96
C LEU A 612 -5.69 1.80 -19.93
N SER A 613 -5.33 0.69 -20.61
CA SER A 613 -6.23 0.00 -21.53
C SER A 613 -7.47 -0.60 -20.86
N ASP A 614 -7.45 -0.72 -19.52
CA ASP A 614 -8.59 -1.16 -18.71
C ASP A 614 -9.45 0.00 -18.19
N LEU A 615 -9.10 1.25 -18.50
CA LEU A 615 -9.77 2.44 -17.97
C LEU A 615 -10.30 3.33 -19.10
N PRO A 616 -11.53 3.88 -18.97
CA PRO A 616 -12.02 4.90 -19.88
C PRO A 616 -11.23 6.21 -19.71
N LYS A 617 -11.08 6.97 -20.78
CA LYS A 617 -10.37 8.26 -20.81
C LYS A 617 -10.91 9.26 -19.78
N THR A 618 -12.21 9.21 -19.51
CA THR A 618 -12.89 10.05 -18.52
C THR A 618 -12.39 9.85 -17.09
N ASN A 619 -11.75 8.71 -16.81
CA ASN A 619 -11.20 8.35 -15.49
C ASN A 619 -9.67 8.53 -15.44
N ILE A 620 -9.08 9.27 -16.39
CA ILE A 620 -7.63 9.44 -16.47
C ILE A 620 -7.25 10.91 -16.42
N LEU A 621 -6.40 11.25 -15.45
CA LEU A 621 -5.73 12.54 -15.38
C LEU A 621 -4.38 12.46 -16.13
N PHE A 622 -4.24 13.23 -17.20
CA PHE A 622 -2.99 13.41 -17.93
C PHE A 622 -2.24 14.63 -17.39
N LEU A 623 -1.04 14.43 -16.83
CA LEU A 623 -0.16 15.49 -16.35
C LEU A 623 0.94 15.77 -17.37
N GLY A 624 0.93 16.97 -18.00
CA GLY A 624 1.90 17.39 -19.01
C GLY A 624 1.34 18.55 -19.84
N ASP A 625 2.11 18.99 -20.83
CA ASP A 625 1.75 20.11 -21.70
C ASP A 625 0.85 19.71 -22.87
N SER A 626 0.52 18.43 -23.02
CA SER A 626 -0.35 17.95 -24.11
C SER A 626 -1.82 18.27 -23.84
N ASN A 627 -2.51 18.73 -24.89
CA ASN A 627 -3.94 18.91 -24.85
C ASN A 627 -4.64 17.54 -24.71
N LYS A 628 -5.39 17.34 -23.63
CA LYS A 628 -6.20 16.12 -23.41
C LYS A 628 -7.17 15.84 -24.58
N SER A 629 -7.55 16.89 -25.34
CA SER A 629 -8.39 16.78 -26.53
C SER A 629 -7.80 15.89 -27.62
N ASP A 630 -6.47 15.82 -27.73
CA ASP A 630 -5.77 15.10 -28.80
C ASP A 630 -5.63 13.60 -28.53
N ILE A 631 -5.88 13.19 -27.29
CA ILE A 631 -5.80 11.79 -26.86
C ILE A 631 -7.11 11.09 -27.24
N LYS A 632 -7.00 9.99 -27.99
CA LYS A 632 -8.12 9.11 -28.32
C LYS A 632 -8.64 8.38 -27.09
N GLU A 633 -9.71 7.61 -27.22
CA GLU A 633 -10.19 6.72 -26.18
C GLU A 633 -9.08 5.74 -25.73
N THR A 634 -9.09 5.41 -24.43
CA THR A 634 -8.05 4.55 -23.83
C THR A 634 -8.55 3.12 -23.60
N PHE A 635 -9.84 2.97 -23.29
CA PHE A 635 -10.40 1.64 -23.00
C PHE A 635 -10.32 0.74 -24.24
N CYS A 636 -9.76 -0.46 -24.04
CA CYS A 636 -9.47 -1.44 -25.11
C CYS A 636 -8.57 -0.91 -26.25
N SER A 637 -7.83 0.17 -26.03
CA SER A 637 -6.92 0.73 -27.02
C SER A 637 -5.69 -0.13 -27.24
N ASN A 638 -5.12 -0.05 -28.46
CA ASN A 638 -3.86 -0.68 -28.77
C ASN A 638 -2.71 -0.05 -27.97
N ILE A 639 -1.88 -0.87 -27.35
CA ILE A 639 -0.79 -0.43 -26.50
C ILE A 639 0.23 0.44 -27.24
N HIS A 640 0.51 0.14 -28.53
CA HIS A 640 1.43 0.95 -29.33
C HIS A 640 0.87 2.35 -29.63
N GLU A 641 -0.43 2.48 -29.87
CA GLU A 641 -1.09 3.77 -30.02
C GLU A 641 -1.08 4.56 -28.71
N MET A 642 -1.28 3.87 -27.59
CA MET A 642 -1.22 4.50 -26.27
C MET A 642 0.18 4.98 -25.88
N LEU A 643 1.22 4.23 -26.24
CA LEU A 643 2.60 4.65 -25.98
C LEU A 643 2.93 5.95 -26.70
N SER A 644 2.46 6.12 -27.94
CA SER A 644 2.69 7.35 -28.71
C SER A 644 1.80 8.52 -28.30
N SER A 645 0.53 8.27 -27.95
CA SER A 645 -0.44 9.33 -27.65
C SER A 645 -0.55 9.68 -26.17
N SER A 646 -0.61 8.68 -25.30
CA SER A 646 -0.90 8.86 -23.87
C SER A 646 0.34 8.94 -22.98
N PHE A 647 1.47 8.39 -23.44
CA PHE A 647 2.75 8.39 -22.72
C PHE A 647 3.76 9.37 -23.30
N PHE A 648 3.36 10.18 -24.29
CA PHE A 648 4.18 11.26 -24.87
C PHE A 648 5.52 10.75 -25.43
N MET A 649 5.52 9.54 -25.99
CA MET A 649 6.70 8.98 -26.62
C MET A 649 6.75 9.42 -28.09
N ASP A 650 7.78 10.18 -28.45
CA ASP A 650 8.02 10.60 -29.83
C ASP A 650 8.29 9.41 -30.77
N TYR A 651 8.83 8.33 -30.21
CA TYR A 651 9.24 7.15 -30.96
C TYR A 651 8.93 5.85 -30.21
N SER A 652 8.49 4.84 -30.97
CA SER A 652 8.22 3.48 -30.46
C SER A 652 9.41 2.53 -30.59
N ILE A 653 10.59 3.02 -31.01
CA ILE A 653 11.83 2.25 -31.21
C ILE A 653 12.91 2.70 -30.24
N GLY A 654 13.88 1.80 -29.99
CA GLY A 654 15.01 2.10 -29.10
C GLY A 654 15.87 3.25 -29.64
N GLU A 655 16.40 4.07 -28.73
CA GLU A 655 17.11 5.31 -29.05
C GLU A 655 18.35 5.12 -29.96
N ILE A 656 19.09 4.04 -29.79
CA ILE A 656 20.25 3.70 -30.65
C ILE A 656 19.78 3.46 -32.10
N GLY A 657 18.68 2.71 -32.28
CA GLY A 657 18.07 2.47 -33.57
C GLY A 657 17.55 3.76 -34.19
N ARG A 658 16.84 4.57 -33.40
CA ARG A 658 16.31 5.88 -33.82
C ARG A 658 17.41 6.79 -34.36
N ILE A 659 18.46 7.01 -33.58
CA ILE A 659 19.59 7.86 -33.98
C ILE A 659 20.22 7.35 -35.30
N ALA A 660 20.41 6.05 -35.41
CA ALA A 660 21.02 5.46 -36.60
C ALA A 660 20.13 5.64 -37.85
N ILE A 661 18.81 5.48 -37.70
CA ILE A 661 17.84 5.69 -38.76
C ILE A 661 17.77 7.18 -39.16
N GLU A 662 17.72 8.09 -38.16
CA GLU A 662 17.71 9.53 -38.43
C GLU A 662 19.00 10.00 -39.09
N GLU A 663 20.15 9.43 -38.77
CA GLU A 663 21.39 9.74 -39.49
C GLU A 663 21.27 9.38 -40.98
N ILE A 664 20.70 8.23 -41.32
CA ILE A 664 20.51 7.77 -42.71
C ILE A 664 19.50 8.70 -43.41
N VAL A 665 18.34 8.95 -42.78
CA VAL A 665 17.29 9.79 -43.36
C VAL A 665 17.74 11.24 -43.50
N SER A 666 18.49 11.79 -42.56
CA SER A 666 19.02 13.16 -42.64
C SER A 666 20.03 13.34 -43.79
N LEU A 667 20.89 12.31 -44.01
CA LEU A 667 21.79 12.28 -45.17
C LEU A 667 21.02 12.26 -46.50
N TYR A 668 19.90 11.55 -46.55
CA TYR A 668 19.04 11.49 -47.71
C TYR A 668 18.29 12.78 -47.96
N ASN A 669 17.61 13.34 -46.96
CA ASN A 669 16.81 14.56 -47.08
C ASN A 669 17.64 15.82 -47.35
N SER A 670 18.92 15.82 -46.99
CA SER A 670 19.82 16.95 -47.32
C SER A 670 20.37 16.93 -48.73
N LYS A 671 19.80 16.13 -49.65
CA LYS A 671 20.17 15.99 -51.07
C LYS A 671 20.16 17.27 -51.85
N GLN A 672 19.28 18.23 -51.51
CA GLN A 672 19.14 19.50 -52.19
C GLN A 672 20.22 20.55 -51.90
N ASN A 673 21.09 20.29 -50.91
CA ASN A 673 22.11 21.24 -50.47
C ASN A 673 23.48 20.87 -51.06
N GLN A 674 23.79 21.40 -52.23
CA GLN A 674 25.07 21.13 -52.96
C GLN A 674 26.31 21.52 -52.16
N GLU A 675 26.26 22.56 -51.31
CA GLU A 675 27.42 22.98 -50.49
C GLU A 675 27.83 21.92 -49.47
N LYS A 676 26.97 20.97 -49.12
CA LYS A 676 27.22 19.90 -48.16
C LYS A 676 27.52 18.54 -48.80
N TYR A 677 27.65 18.47 -50.13
CA TYR A 677 27.83 17.20 -50.84
C TYR A 677 29.06 16.41 -50.34
N GLU A 678 30.22 17.03 -50.30
CA GLU A 678 31.44 16.38 -49.87
C GLU A 678 31.36 15.93 -48.40
N TYR A 679 30.75 16.71 -47.51
CA TYR A 679 30.53 16.32 -46.12
C TYR A 679 29.63 15.09 -46.04
N ARG A 680 28.51 15.08 -46.79
CA ARG A 680 27.57 13.97 -46.83
C ARG A 680 28.25 12.70 -47.37
N LYS A 681 28.98 12.82 -48.47
CA LYS A 681 29.74 11.72 -49.08
C LYS A 681 30.73 11.12 -48.10
N ASN A 682 31.55 11.94 -47.46
CA ASN A 682 32.54 11.50 -46.46
C ASN A 682 31.86 10.82 -45.28
N LYS A 683 30.79 11.41 -44.73
CA LYS A 683 30.05 10.83 -43.60
C LYS A 683 29.40 9.49 -43.98
N PHE A 684 28.81 9.39 -45.16
CA PHE A 684 28.22 8.15 -45.66
C PHE A 684 29.25 7.07 -45.85
N THR A 685 30.36 7.37 -46.56
CA THR A 685 31.43 6.42 -46.84
C THR A 685 32.07 5.86 -45.55
N THR A 686 32.33 6.73 -44.60
CA THR A 686 32.88 6.35 -43.29
C THR A 686 31.99 5.42 -42.49
N ASN A 687 30.63 5.64 -42.53
CA ASN A 687 29.66 4.90 -41.74
C ASN A 687 28.89 3.85 -42.55
N ARG A 688 29.21 3.61 -43.81
CA ARG A 688 28.46 2.72 -44.73
C ARG A 688 28.24 1.33 -44.15
N GLN A 689 29.26 0.71 -43.57
CA GLN A 689 29.15 -0.62 -42.96
C GLN A 689 28.17 -0.59 -41.76
N LYS A 690 28.22 0.46 -40.91
CA LYS A 690 27.28 0.64 -39.82
C LYS A 690 25.83 0.77 -40.33
N TYR A 691 25.61 1.58 -41.36
CA TYR A 691 24.26 1.81 -41.91
C TYR A 691 23.69 0.54 -42.56
N ARG A 692 24.50 -0.20 -43.32
CA ARG A 692 24.08 -1.51 -43.88
C ARG A 692 23.81 -2.54 -42.76
N TYR A 693 24.60 -2.54 -41.69
CA TYR A 693 24.35 -3.40 -40.54
C TYR A 693 23.01 -3.07 -39.89
N VAL A 694 22.72 -1.79 -39.64
CA VAL A 694 21.44 -1.34 -39.08
C VAL A 694 20.27 -1.77 -39.97
N ALA A 695 20.33 -1.49 -41.27
CA ALA A 695 19.26 -1.82 -42.20
C ALA A 695 18.93 -3.32 -42.26
N ARG A 696 19.93 -4.19 -42.14
CA ARG A 696 19.76 -5.67 -42.10
C ARG A 696 19.09 -6.18 -40.84
N HIS A 697 19.14 -5.41 -39.73
CA HIS A 697 18.64 -5.85 -38.42
C HIS A 697 17.34 -5.12 -38.02
N ILE A 698 16.76 -4.33 -38.91
CA ILE A 698 15.43 -3.74 -38.69
C ILE A 698 14.39 -4.85 -38.92
N ASP A 699 13.62 -5.16 -37.86
CA ASP A 699 12.59 -6.20 -37.89
C ASP A 699 11.27 -5.72 -38.55
N ASP A 700 10.94 -4.44 -38.43
CA ASP A 700 9.76 -3.84 -39.08
C ASP A 700 9.93 -3.86 -40.61
N GLU A 701 9.04 -4.59 -41.28
CA GLU A 701 9.14 -4.77 -42.72
C GLU A 701 9.05 -3.47 -43.54
N PHE A 702 8.17 -2.55 -43.13
CA PHE A 702 7.99 -1.28 -43.83
C PHE A 702 9.22 -0.40 -43.68
N LEU A 703 9.68 -0.23 -42.42
CA LEU A 703 10.86 0.56 -42.09
C LEU A 703 12.13 -0.02 -42.73
N SER A 704 12.26 -1.35 -42.71
CA SER A 704 13.36 -2.05 -43.35
C SER A 704 13.41 -1.80 -44.86
N LYS A 705 12.27 -1.92 -45.54
CA LYS A 705 12.16 -1.60 -47.00
C LYS A 705 12.51 -0.16 -47.29
N TYR A 706 11.97 0.78 -46.47
CA TYR A 706 12.23 2.20 -46.65
C TYR A 706 13.71 2.55 -46.46
N ILE A 707 14.34 2.07 -45.38
CA ILE A 707 15.75 2.35 -45.08
C ILE A 707 16.69 1.69 -46.09
N ASN A 708 16.43 0.44 -46.52
CA ASN A 708 17.21 -0.20 -47.57
C ASN A 708 17.11 0.56 -48.89
N GLY A 709 15.90 0.96 -49.32
CA GLY A 709 15.71 1.81 -50.52
C GLY A 709 16.46 3.15 -50.43
N THR A 710 16.42 3.80 -49.24
CA THR A 710 17.15 5.04 -48.98
C THR A 710 18.68 4.84 -49.06
N LEU A 711 19.18 3.74 -48.54
CA LEU A 711 20.61 3.41 -48.64
C LEU A 711 21.05 3.12 -50.08
N GLU A 712 20.26 2.37 -50.85
CA GLU A 712 20.53 2.14 -52.26
C GLU A 712 20.60 3.41 -53.08
N GLU A 713 19.71 4.39 -52.80
CA GLU A 713 19.74 5.68 -53.46
C GLU A 713 20.97 6.51 -53.09
N LEU A 714 21.35 6.53 -51.77
CA LEU A 714 22.58 7.18 -51.32
C LEU A 714 23.84 6.55 -51.94
N GLU A 715 23.87 5.24 -52.07
CA GLU A 715 24.97 4.51 -52.72
C GLU A 715 25.09 4.91 -54.20
N ARG A 716 23.97 5.02 -54.92
CA ARG A 716 23.96 5.51 -56.32
C ARG A 716 24.38 6.97 -56.42
N GLU A 717 23.90 7.85 -55.51
CA GLU A 717 24.22 9.26 -55.51
C GLU A 717 25.72 9.53 -55.30
N PHE A 718 26.33 8.81 -54.38
CA PHE A 718 27.73 9.04 -54.08
C PHE A 718 28.71 8.27 -54.95
N ASP A 719 28.20 7.59 -55.98
CA ASP A 719 28.99 6.81 -56.91
C ASP A 719 30.10 5.99 -56.18
N VAL A 720 29.68 5.47 -55.07
CA VAL A 720 30.53 4.56 -54.31
C VAL A 720 30.47 3.31 -55.16
N ASN A 721 31.42 3.16 -56.10
CA ASN A 721 31.71 1.93 -56.76
C ASN A 721 31.80 0.90 -55.65
N ALA A 722 30.71 0.19 -55.41
CA ALA A 722 30.77 -1.10 -54.81
C ALA A 722 31.66 -1.83 -55.78
N SER A 723 32.93 -1.97 -55.39
CA SER A 723 33.84 -2.66 -56.29
C SER A 723 33.13 -3.95 -56.64
N ILE A 724 33.06 -4.27 -57.90
CA ILE A 724 32.54 -5.53 -58.38
C ILE A 724 33.11 -6.68 -57.51
N GLU A 725 34.27 -6.47 -56.92
CA GLU A 725 34.92 -7.32 -55.92
C GLU A 725 34.16 -7.46 -54.58
N GLU A 726 33.48 -6.41 -54.04
CA GLU A 726 32.67 -6.54 -52.81
C GLU A 726 31.33 -7.26 -53.09
N GLU A 727 30.75 -7.03 -54.25
CA GLU A 727 29.56 -7.76 -54.69
C GLU A 727 29.90 -9.23 -54.95
N ILE A 728 31.06 -9.50 -55.56
CA ILE A 728 31.61 -10.85 -55.74
C ILE A 728 31.93 -11.49 -54.38
N ALA A 729 32.46 -10.77 -53.39
CA ALA A 729 32.74 -11.29 -52.05
C ALA A 729 31.44 -11.63 -51.31
N ALA A 730 30.40 -10.78 -51.38
CA ALA A 730 29.08 -11.04 -50.77
C ALA A 730 28.35 -12.23 -51.46
N LEU A 731 28.46 -12.37 -52.78
CA LEU A 731 27.95 -13.52 -53.53
C LEU A 731 28.68 -14.80 -53.13
N ASN A 732 29.99 -14.75 -53.02
CA ASN A 732 30.79 -15.91 -52.60
C ASN A 732 30.50 -16.34 -51.15
N GLU A 733 30.26 -15.42 -50.24
CA GLU A 733 29.85 -15.75 -48.86
C GLU A 733 28.45 -16.39 -48.83
N ARG A 734 27.53 -15.88 -49.67
CA ARG A 734 26.18 -16.47 -49.82
C ARG A 734 26.22 -17.88 -50.44
N ILE A 735 27.11 -18.12 -51.41
CA ILE A 735 27.37 -19.42 -52.01
C ILE A 735 27.91 -20.37 -50.93
N ARG A 736 28.92 -19.95 -50.15
CA ARG A 736 29.46 -20.79 -49.05
C ARG A 736 28.39 -21.12 -48.00
N GLY A 737 27.51 -20.16 -47.67
CA GLY A 737 26.36 -20.38 -46.77
C GLY A 737 25.34 -21.36 -47.30
N LEU A 738 25.08 -21.35 -48.60
CA LEU A 738 24.21 -22.31 -49.28
C LEU A 738 24.85 -23.68 -49.41
N GLU A 739 26.14 -23.76 -49.72
CA GLU A 739 26.91 -25.00 -49.76
C GLU A 739 26.95 -25.67 -48.38
N ALA A 740 27.16 -24.90 -47.30
CA ALA A 740 27.10 -25.39 -45.92
C ALA A 740 25.71 -25.95 -45.55
N LYS A 741 24.63 -25.36 -46.07
CA LYS A 741 23.26 -25.86 -45.90
C LYS A 741 23.02 -27.12 -46.73
N LEU A 742 23.56 -27.21 -47.94
CA LEU A 742 23.48 -28.38 -48.79
C LEU A 742 24.27 -29.60 -48.21
N HIS A 743 25.42 -29.35 -47.58
CA HIS A 743 26.18 -30.37 -46.89
C HIS A 743 25.52 -30.84 -45.57
N LYS A 744 24.77 -29.96 -44.89
CA LYS A 744 23.94 -30.36 -43.72
C LYS A 744 22.69 -31.14 -44.14
N GLY A 745 22.12 -30.89 -45.31
CA GLY A 745 20.96 -31.61 -45.84
C GLY A 745 21.30 -33.01 -46.41
N LYS A 746 22.57 -33.33 -46.68
CA LYS A 746 23.02 -34.66 -47.14
C LYS A 746 23.48 -35.60 -46.00
N LYS A 747 23.42 -35.12 -44.73
CA LYS A 747 23.73 -35.92 -43.53
C LYS A 747 22.48 -36.18 -42.65
N LYS A 748 21.31 -36.04 -43.19
CA LYS A 748 20.05 -36.55 -42.60
C LYS A 748 19.49 -37.68 -43.44
#